data_d824719f36fd27f4550ff66393da8032
#
_entry.id   d824719f36fd27f4550ff66393da8032
#
_cell.length_a   1.000
_cell.length_b   1.000
_cell.length_c   1.000
_cell.angle_alpha   90.00
_cell.angle_beta   90.00
_cell.angle_gamma   90.00
#
_symmetry.space_group_name_H-M   'P 1'
#
loop_
_entity.id
_entity.type
_entity.pdbx_description
1 polymer ?
#
loop_
_entity_poly.entity_id
_entity_poly.type
_entity_poly.pdbx_seq_one_letter_code
_entity_poly.pdbx_strand_id
1 'polypeptide(L)'
;MAGPQLTLVPRDNAETRPLAEYAEQAYLDYSMYVILDRALPHLADGLKPVQRRIVYAMSELGLAATAKPRKSARTIGDVIGKFHPHGDSACYEAMVHLAQPFAYRHPLVDGHGNFGAVDEPKSFAAMRYTEARLTAYAQTLLAELGQGTVDWTDNFDGTLKEPELLPAQLPNVLINGSTGIAVGMSTDIPPHNLRELAAALERIAARPKLHYDTLAGLIPGPDFPTGGELITPAAEIQEIYRKGQGVFRVRASWKREEGAVVIHELPWQVSGSRVLEQIARQMRDKRLPMLENLRDESDHENPVRLVLLPRSARVDVDALMGHLFATTDLERSLRVNLNVIGEDGRPRVRDLRGMLVEWLKFRRATLRRRLKHREDQVSMRLHVLEGLMIAYLNLDEVIAIVRYEADPRARLMERFKLSREQAEGILNIRLRNLARIEEEKLLAEQDELEAEREALRATLADKARFDKLMIAEFRELAEEHGDERRTRIVDDAAPAAAYQEEDVTPAEPLTVVLSRHGFARAGKGHELDSAALSFRPGDELLCDLQCKSNQQVVFLSSEGRVYTLPAHSLPSARTHGEPLSSRFNVADGERWSGVMGGDPGSRWLVCGTRGHGFVATTAKLFSRSRAGKAFLNLAEDSEPLLPVSVLDSPCRVAVVSGDGRLLLFGVDELPESAAGRGVLLIGLKNGERLAAATIVGPRDRLIVHCGERKMTLRGKTLESYLGKRALRGRMLPRGWQKNVTMLARDPFRGG
;
A
#
# COMPACT_ATOMS: atom_id res chain seq x y z
N MET A 1 -61.08 27.21 -11.45
CA MET A 1 -61.23 25.74 -11.39
C MET A 1 -60.31 25.24 -10.29
N ALA A 2 -60.92 24.87 -9.16
CA ALA A 2 -60.18 24.32 -8.00
C ALA A 2 -59.80 22.85 -8.31
N GLY A 3 -58.53 22.52 -8.18
CA GLY A 3 -58.03 21.14 -8.32
C GLY A 3 -58.55 20.22 -7.20
N PRO A 4 -58.63 18.93 -7.42
CA PRO A 4 -59.14 18.00 -6.42
C PRO A 4 -58.22 18.01 -5.18
N GLN A 5 -58.77 18.40 -4.03
CA GLN A 5 -58.16 18.15 -2.72
C GLN A 5 -58.16 16.64 -2.46
N LEU A 6 -57.00 16.04 -2.46
CA LEU A 6 -56.80 14.70 -1.94
C LEU A 6 -57.09 14.72 -0.43
N THR A 7 -58.30 14.33 -0.04
CA THR A 7 -58.64 14.03 1.35
C THR A 7 -57.96 12.70 1.72
N LEU A 8 -56.89 12.78 2.52
CA LEU A 8 -56.33 11.61 3.19
C LEU A 8 -57.37 11.09 4.17
N VAL A 9 -58.04 10.00 3.85
CA VAL A 9 -58.91 9.25 4.74
C VAL A 9 -58.02 8.64 5.83
N PRO A 10 -58.21 8.97 7.13
CA PRO A 10 -57.47 8.27 8.18
C PRO A 10 -57.86 6.79 8.15
N ARG A 11 -56.91 5.90 7.94
CA ARG A 11 -57.10 4.49 8.18
C ARG A 11 -57.03 4.33 9.71
N ASP A 12 -58.09 3.92 10.36
CA ASP A 12 -58.22 3.74 11.81
C ASP A 12 -57.23 2.73 12.44
N ASN A 13 -56.30 2.16 11.64
CA ASN A 13 -55.25 1.26 12.07
C ASN A 13 -53.85 1.74 11.61
N ALA A 14 -53.64 3.02 11.34
CA ALA A 14 -52.31 3.53 11.02
C ALA A 14 -51.51 3.72 12.33
N GLU A 15 -50.49 2.93 12.50
CA GLU A 15 -49.50 3.08 13.56
C GLU A 15 -48.67 4.36 13.29
N THR A 16 -48.82 5.37 14.14
CA THR A 16 -48.05 6.61 14.02
C THR A 16 -46.88 6.57 14.97
N ARG A 17 -45.66 6.68 14.42
CA ARG A 17 -44.40 6.79 15.17
C ARG A 17 -43.72 8.13 14.92
N PRO A 18 -43.05 8.73 15.91
CA PRO A 18 -42.21 9.90 15.66
C PRO A 18 -41.15 9.57 14.58
N LEU A 19 -40.93 10.50 13.65
CA LEU A 19 -40.00 10.29 12.55
C LEU A 19 -38.57 10.00 13.06
N ALA A 20 -38.17 10.62 14.18
CA ALA A 20 -36.86 10.40 14.80
C ALA A 20 -36.70 8.94 15.28
N GLU A 21 -37.69 8.40 16.01
CA GLU A 21 -37.65 7.00 16.47
C GLU A 21 -37.71 6.00 15.33
N TYR A 22 -38.51 6.27 14.30
CA TYR A 22 -38.57 5.44 13.10
C TYR A 22 -37.21 5.43 12.36
N ALA A 23 -36.59 6.61 12.18
CA ALA A 23 -35.33 6.74 11.48
C ALA A 23 -34.19 6.07 12.27
N GLU A 24 -34.17 6.21 13.59
CA GLU A 24 -33.18 5.54 14.47
C GLU A 24 -33.28 4.02 14.38
N GLN A 25 -34.50 3.48 14.52
CA GLN A 25 -34.73 2.04 14.44
C GLN A 25 -34.40 1.49 13.05
N ALA A 26 -34.89 2.13 11.99
CA ALA A 26 -34.62 1.72 10.61
C ALA A 26 -33.12 1.77 10.27
N TYR A 27 -32.40 2.77 10.78
CA TYR A 27 -30.95 2.86 10.59
C TYR A 27 -30.18 1.79 11.39
N LEU A 28 -30.61 1.48 12.59
CA LEU A 28 -30.06 0.40 13.40
C LEU A 28 -30.24 -0.95 12.70
N ASP A 29 -31.48 -1.27 12.26
CA ASP A 29 -31.80 -2.52 11.58
C ASP A 29 -31.00 -2.64 10.26
N TYR A 30 -30.92 -1.56 9.48
CA TYR A 30 -30.10 -1.51 8.29
C TYR A 30 -28.62 -1.72 8.60
N SER A 31 -28.10 -1.08 9.65
CA SER A 31 -26.69 -1.22 10.06
C SER A 31 -26.37 -2.65 10.48
N MET A 32 -27.25 -3.29 11.27
CA MET A 32 -27.11 -4.68 11.68
C MET A 32 -27.12 -5.62 10.47
N TYR A 33 -28.06 -5.43 9.53
CA TYR A 33 -28.11 -6.18 8.28
C TYR A 33 -26.83 -6.04 7.46
N VAL A 34 -26.33 -4.80 7.26
CA VAL A 34 -25.09 -4.56 6.49
C VAL A 34 -23.88 -5.20 7.13
N ILE A 35 -23.81 -5.23 8.47
CA ILE A 35 -22.71 -5.83 9.21
C ILE A 35 -22.76 -7.37 9.12
N LEU A 36 -23.91 -7.97 9.48
CA LEU A 36 -24.03 -9.41 9.69
C LEU A 36 -24.33 -10.18 8.40
N ASP A 37 -25.12 -9.58 7.47
CA ASP A 37 -25.66 -10.30 6.31
C ASP A 37 -25.18 -9.78 4.96
N ARG A 38 -24.18 -8.88 4.92
CA ARG A 38 -23.67 -8.35 3.66
C ARG A 38 -22.15 -8.20 3.58
N ALA A 39 -21.53 -7.43 4.50
CA ALA A 39 -20.21 -6.89 4.28
C ALA A 39 -19.08 -7.72 4.89
N LEU A 40 -19.32 -8.34 6.05
CA LEU A 40 -18.29 -9.07 6.79
C LEU A 40 -18.37 -10.59 6.49
N PRO A 41 -17.21 -11.27 6.36
CA PRO A 41 -17.16 -12.70 6.26
C PRO A 41 -17.34 -13.37 7.62
N HIS A 42 -17.90 -14.59 7.64
CA HIS A 42 -17.89 -15.43 8.83
C HIS A 42 -16.56 -16.18 8.95
N LEU A 43 -16.02 -16.31 10.16
CA LEU A 43 -14.71 -16.96 10.39
C LEU A 43 -14.71 -18.42 9.94
N ALA A 44 -15.82 -19.13 10.09
CA ALA A 44 -15.93 -20.56 9.85
C ALA A 44 -15.65 -20.93 8.38
N ASP A 45 -16.36 -20.34 7.44
CA ASP A 45 -16.24 -20.63 6.00
C ASP A 45 -15.57 -19.52 5.18
N GLY A 46 -15.31 -18.37 5.80
CA GLY A 46 -14.64 -17.24 5.15
C GLY A 46 -15.47 -16.53 4.09
N LEU A 47 -16.76 -16.77 4.04
CA LEU A 47 -17.64 -16.26 3.00
C LEU A 47 -18.59 -15.18 3.53
N LYS A 48 -18.92 -14.24 2.64
CA LYS A 48 -20.07 -13.37 2.79
C LYS A 48 -21.34 -14.12 2.36
N PRO A 49 -22.55 -13.74 2.83
CA PRO A 49 -23.77 -14.44 2.50
C PRO A 49 -24.01 -14.66 0.99
N VAL A 50 -23.80 -13.63 0.16
CA VAL A 50 -23.94 -13.77 -1.30
C VAL A 50 -22.97 -14.81 -1.88
N GLN A 51 -21.73 -14.85 -1.40
CA GLN A 51 -20.70 -15.79 -1.87
C GLN A 51 -21.07 -17.22 -1.47
N ARG A 52 -21.51 -17.44 -0.22
CA ARG A 52 -21.97 -18.73 0.30
C ARG A 52 -23.15 -19.26 -0.52
N ARG A 53 -24.12 -18.41 -0.83
CA ARG A 53 -25.29 -18.76 -1.63
C ARG A 53 -24.95 -19.08 -3.08
N ILE A 54 -23.95 -18.39 -3.68
CA ILE A 54 -23.44 -18.71 -5.02
C ILE A 54 -22.81 -20.12 -5.03
N VAL A 55 -21.89 -20.39 -4.10
CA VAL A 55 -21.19 -21.67 -4.01
C VAL A 55 -22.17 -22.81 -3.74
N TYR A 56 -23.14 -22.60 -2.83
CA TYR A 56 -24.18 -23.57 -2.51
C TYR A 56 -25.11 -23.85 -3.71
N ALA A 57 -25.61 -22.81 -4.38
CA ALA A 57 -26.47 -22.96 -5.55
C ALA A 57 -25.76 -23.69 -6.70
N MET A 58 -24.47 -23.43 -6.90
CA MET A 58 -23.66 -24.15 -7.90
C MET A 58 -23.52 -25.64 -7.53
N SER A 59 -23.40 -25.95 -6.25
CA SER A 59 -23.38 -27.33 -5.75
C SER A 59 -24.73 -28.03 -6.01
N GLU A 60 -25.85 -27.38 -5.70
CA GLU A 60 -27.23 -27.92 -5.98
C GLU A 60 -27.50 -28.15 -7.48
N LEU A 61 -26.90 -27.30 -8.34
CA LEU A 61 -26.94 -27.45 -9.79
C LEU A 61 -26.03 -28.57 -10.33
N GLY A 62 -25.27 -29.24 -9.45
CA GLY A 62 -24.32 -30.30 -9.82
C GLY A 62 -23.12 -29.78 -10.63
N LEU A 63 -22.73 -28.52 -10.42
CA LEU A 63 -21.61 -27.86 -11.13
C LEU A 63 -20.25 -28.12 -10.43
N ALA A 64 -19.96 -29.37 -10.08
CA ALA A 64 -18.65 -29.75 -9.53
C ALA A 64 -17.51 -29.51 -10.54
N ALA A 65 -16.27 -29.53 -10.09
CA ALA A 65 -15.08 -29.27 -10.90
C ALA A 65 -14.97 -30.18 -12.14
N THR A 66 -15.48 -31.41 -12.06
CA THR A 66 -15.51 -32.38 -13.17
C THR A 66 -16.74 -32.25 -14.10
N ALA A 67 -17.73 -31.44 -13.70
CA ALA A 67 -18.93 -31.23 -14.47
C ALA A 67 -18.70 -30.31 -15.67
N LYS A 68 -19.58 -30.42 -16.67
CA LYS A 68 -19.58 -29.46 -17.78
C LYS A 68 -20.05 -28.10 -17.30
N PRO A 69 -19.30 -26.99 -17.61
CA PRO A 69 -19.72 -25.63 -17.26
C PRO A 69 -21.12 -25.31 -17.80
N ARG A 70 -21.84 -24.45 -17.10
CA ARG A 70 -23.15 -23.95 -17.49
C ARG A 70 -23.14 -22.45 -17.61
N LYS A 71 -24.05 -21.87 -18.39
CA LYS A 71 -24.20 -20.42 -18.52
C LYS A 71 -24.32 -19.77 -17.16
N SER A 72 -23.52 -18.73 -16.91
CA SER A 72 -23.52 -17.98 -15.64
C SER A 72 -24.91 -17.45 -15.30
N ALA A 73 -25.69 -17.04 -16.31
CA ALA A 73 -27.04 -16.57 -16.12
C ALA A 73 -27.96 -17.65 -15.46
N ARG A 74 -27.70 -18.96 -15.68
CA ARG A 74 -28.44 -20.04 -15.02
C ARG A 74 -28.16 -20.05 -13.52
N THR A 75 -26.87 -20.00 -13.14
CA THR A 75 -26.46 -19.96 -11.74
C THR A 75 -27.04 -18.75 -11.03
N ILE A 76 -26.89 -17.55 -11.63
CA ILE A 76 -27.42 -16.32 -11.06
C ILE A 76 -28.92 -16.34 -10.90
N GLY A 77 -29.65 -16.87 -11.91
CA GLY A 77 -31.11 -17.04 -11.82
C GLY A 77 -31.54 -17.93 -10.65
N ASP A 78 -30.84 -19.03 -10.41
CA ASP A 78 -31.13 -19.90 -9.26
C ASP A 78 -30.76 -19.24 -7.92
N VAL A 79 -29.67 -18.52 -7.85
CA VAL A 79 -29.25 -17.80 -6.63
C VAL A 79 -30.27 -16.74 -6.22
N ILE A 80 -30.67 -15.87 -7.14
CA ILE A 80 -31.62 -14.78 -6.82
C ILE A 80 -33.04 -15.29 -6.62
N GLY A 81 -33.41 -16.32 -7.34
CA GLY A 81 -34.76 -16.90 -7.26
C GLY A 81 -35.00 -17.79 -6.04
N LYS A 82 -33.95 -18.39 -5.47
CA LYS A 82 -34.04 -19.35 -4.37
C LYS A 82 -33.49 -18.87 -3.04
N PHE A 83 -32.40 -18.10 -3.04
CA PHE A 83 -31.63 -17.85 -1.83
C PHE A 83 -31.30 -16.37 -1.55
N HIS A 84 -31.11 -15.55 -2.61
CA HIS A 84 -30.57 -14.19 -2.43
C HIS A 84 -31.40 -13.15 -3.18
N PRO A 85 -32.45 -12.58 -2.58
CA PRO A 85 -33.43 -11.70 -3.24
C PRO A 85 -32.86 -10.29 -3.48
N HIS A 86 -31.78 -10.18 -4.27
CA HIS A 86 -31.07 -8.94 -4.60
C HIS A 86 -30.85 -8.82 -6.11
N GLY A 87 -30.29 -7.69 -6.55
CA GLY A 87 -30.04 -7.46 -7.97
C GLY A 87 -29.08 -8.47 -8.61
N ASP A 88 -29.44 -8.94 -9.79
CA ASP A 88 -28.70 -9.93 -10.58
C ASP A 88 -27.27 -9.46 -10.92
N SER A 89 -27.09 -8.18 -11.23
CA SER A 89 -25.79 -7.60 -11.56
C SER A 89 -24.82 -7.69 -10.37
N ALA A 90 -25.27 -7.38 -9.15
CA ALA A 90 -24.42 -7.46 -7.95
C ALA A 90 -24.06 -8.93 -7.62
N CYS A 91 -25.02 -9.84 -7.80
CA CYS A 91 -24.79 -11.26 -7.61
C CYS A 91 -23.80 -11.82 -8.65
N TYR A 92 -23.92 -11.42 -9.92
CA TYR A 92 -22.99 -11.80 -10.97
C TYR A 92 -21.58 -11.22 -10.73
N GLU A 93 -21.46 -9.94 -10.34
CA GLU A 93 -20.18 -9.33 -9.98
C GLU A 93 -19.50 -10.11 -8.85
N ALA A 94 -20.24 -10.54 -7.83
CA ALA A 94 -19.70 -11.38 -6.77
C ALA A 94 -19.18 -12.73 -7.32
N MET A 95 -19.92 -13.38 -8.22
CA MET A 95 -19.47 -14.62 -8.86
C MET A 95 -18.23 -14.41 -9.73
N VAL A 96 -18.16 -13.30 -10.47
CA VAL A 96 -16.98 -12.93 -11.27
C VAL A 96 -15.75 -12.78 -10.37
N HIS A 97 -15.90 -12.13 -9.24
CA HIS A 97 -14.82 -11.99 -8.26
C HIS A 97 -14.29 -13.32 -7.75
N LEU A 98 -15.20 -14.27 -7.46
CA LEU A 98 -14.83 -15.63 -7.03
C LEU A 98 -14.08 -16.43 -8.10
N ALA A 99 -14.14 -16.01 -9.38
CA ALA A 99 -13.48 -16.66 -10.50
C ALA A 99 -12.13 -16.02 -10.89
N GLN A 100 -11.79 -14.84 -10.37
CA GLN A 100 -10.61 -14.11 -10.78
C GLN A 100 -9.34 -14.60 -10.08
N PRO A 101 -8.36 -15.20 -10.79
CA PRO A 101 -7.12 -15.74 -10.18
C PRO A 101 -6.17 -14.66 -9.70
N PHE A 102 -6.38 -13.40 -10.08
CA PHE A 102 -5.63 -12.24 -9.60
C PHE A 102 -6.29 -11.56 -8.39
N ALA A 103 -7.56 -11.89 -8.09
CA ALA A 103 -8.28 -11.40 -6.92
C ALA A 103 -8.23 -12.41 -5.76
N TYR A 104 -8.39 -13.71 -6.07
CA TYR A 104 -8.40 -14.81 -5.13
C TYR A 104 -7.13 -15.66 -5.25
N ARG A 105 -6.54 -16.02 -4.10
CA ARG A 105 -5.36 -16.89 -4.05
C ARG A 105 -5.71 -18.31 -4.52
N HIS A 106 -6.91 -18.79 -4.16
CA HIS A 106 -7.54 -20.00 -4.62
C HIS A 106 -8.98 -19.70 -5.05
N PRO A 107 -9.23 -19.44 -6.34
CA PRO A 107 -10.57 -19.18 -6.86
C PRO A 107 -11.56 -20.29 -6.52
N LEU A 108 -12.81 -19.93 -6.25
CA LEU A 108 -13.90 -20.89 -5.97
C LEU A 108 -14.70 -21.25 -7.22
N VAL A 109 -14.66 -20.39 -8.23
CA VAL A 109 -15.38 -20.54 -9.50
C VAL A 109 -14.36 -20.67 -10.63
N ASP A 110 -14.54 -21.68 -11.48
CA ASP A 110 -13.84 -21.86 -12.75
C ASP A 110 -14.71 -21.22 -13.85
N GLY A 111 -14.30 -20.03 -14.30
CA GLY A 111 -15.02 -19.22 -15.27
C GLY A 111 -14.52 -19.42 -16.68
N HIS A 112 -15.44 -19.68 -17.62
CA HIS A 112 -15.15 -19.81 -19.04
C HIS A 112 -15.72 -18.61 -19.82
N GLY A 113 -14.84 -17.88 -20.48
CA GLY A 113 -15.10 -16.62 -21.15
C GLY A 113 -14.37 -15.45 -20.51
N ASN A 114 -14.83 -14.22 -20.75
CA ASN A 114 -14.22 -13.03 -20.16
C ASN A 114 -14.76 -12.75 -18.76
N PHE A 115 -13.96 -13.04 -17.74
CA PHE A 115 -14.19 -12.71 -16.33
C PHE A 115 -13.35 -11.53 -15.84
N GLY A 116 -12.90 -10.64 -16.74
CA GLY A 116 -12.02 -9.53 -16.45
C GLY A 116 -10.54 -9.91 -16.53
N ALA A 117 -9.69 -8.91 -16.51
CA ALA A 117 -8.24 -9.04 -16.53
C ALA A 117 -7.62 -8.25 -15.38
N VAL A 118 -6.33 -8.46 -15.10
CA VAL A 118 -5.60 -7.71 -14.03
C VAL A 118 -5.71 -6.21 -14.24
N ASP A 119 -5.65 -5.76 -15.50
CA ASP A 119 -5.73 -4.34 -15.85
C ASP A 119 -7.13 -3.76 -15.72
N GLU A 120 -8.13 -4.55 -16.08
CA GLU A 120 -9.54 -4.16 -16.08
C GLU A 120 -10.40 -5.21 -15.39
N PRO A 121 -10.32 -5.37 -14.06
CA PRO A 121 -11.04 -6.41 -13.33
C PRO A 121 -12.56 -6.28 -13.40
N LYS A 122 -13.08 -5.10 -13.74
CA LYS A 122 -14.52 -4.83 -13.91
C LYS A 122 -15.01 -4.91 -15.36
N SER A 123 -14.10 -5.11 -16.31
CA SER A 123 -14.43 -5.26 -17.74
C SER A 123 -14.66 -6.73 -18.10
N PHE A 124 -15.71 -7.33 -17.54
CA PHE A 124 -16.13 -8.70 -17.80
C PHE A 124 -17.36 -8.77 -18.71
N ALA A 125 -17.52 -9.90 -19.41
CA ALA A 125 -18.65 -10.12 -20.32
C ALA A 125 -19.96 -10.32 -19.54
N ALA A 126 -21.11 -9.98 -20.15
CA ALA A 126 -22.40 -10.22 -19.55
C ALA A 126 -22.64 -11.72 -19.30
N MET A 127 -23.37 -12.06 -18.23
CA MET A 127 -23.62 -13.43 -17.76
C MET A 127 -24.23 -14.39 -18.78
N ARG A 128 -24.88 -13.88 -19.84
CA ARG A 128 -25.41 -14.69 -20.95
C ARG A 128 -24.34 -15.25 -21.87
N TYR A 129 -23.13 -14.66 -21.87
CA TYR A 129 -21.99 -15.10 -22.70
C TYR A 129 -21.04 -16.03 -21.96
N THR A 130 -20.89 -15.85 -20.66
CA THR A 130 -19.95 -16.61 -19.82
C THR A 130 -20.56 -17.94 -19.36
N GLU A 131 -19.70 -18.89 -19.05
CA GLU A 131 -20.04 -20.16 -18.42
C GLU A 131 -19.19 -20.35 -17.16
N ALA A 132 -19.70 -21.11 -16.20
CA ALA A 132 -19.00 -21.33 -14.94
C ALA A 132 -19.32 -22.72 -14.36
N ARG A 133 -18.37 -23.19 -13.53
CA ARG A 133 -18.50 -24.34 -12.63
C ARG A 133 -17.66 -24.08 -11.38
N LEU A 134 -17.75 -24.92 -10.36
CA LEU A 134 -16.91 -24.87 -9.18
C LEU A 134 -15.48 -25.35 -9.50
N THR A 135 -14.49 -24.84 -8.79
CA THR A 135 -13.10 -25.34 -8.82
C THR A 135 -12.96 -26.59 -7.95
N ALA A 136 -11.84 -27.31 -8.09
CA ALA A 136 -11.48 -28.39 -7.17
C ALA A 136 -11.35 -27.87 -5.73
N TYR A 137 -10.73 -26.72 -5.53
CA TYR A 137 -10.60 -26.10 -4.21
C TYR A 137 -11.95 -25.80 -3.54
N ALA A 138 -13.00 -25.44 -4.30
CA ALA A 138 -14.32 -25.19 -3.73
C ALA A 138 -14.93 -26.44 -3.04
N GLN A 139 -14.46 -27.66 -3.37
CA GLN A 139 -14.88 -28.89 -2.68
C GLN A 139 -14.49 -28.89 -1.22
N THR A 140 -13.40 -28.21 -0.82
CA THR A 140 -13.01 -28.07 0.58
C THR A 140 -14.06 -27.37 1.45
N LEU A 141 -15.00 -26.66 0.83
CA LEU A 141 -16.13 -26.01 1.48
C LEU A 141 -17.42 -26.87 1.46
N LEU A 142 -17.51 -27.85 0.57
CA LEU A 142 -18.76 -28.55 0.25
C LEU A 142 -18.74 -30.04 0.53
N ALA A 143 -17.57 -30.67 0.54
CA ALA A 143 -17.42 -32.14 0.59
C ALA A 143 -18.12 -32.79 1.79
N GLU A 144 -18.30 -32.10 2.87
CA GLU A 144 -18.95 -32.63 4.08
C GLU A 144 -20.42 -32.18 4.27
N LEU A 145 -20.99 -31.41 3.31
CA LEU A 145 -22.30 -30.76 3.44
C LEU A 145 -23.42 -31.76 3.76
N GLY A 146 -23.43 -32.92 3.10
CA GLY A 146 -24.44 -33.99 3.30
C GLY A 146 -24.17 -34.90 4.49
N GLN A 147 -23.19 -34.61 5.36
CA GLN A 147 -22.72 -35.51 6.41
C GLN A 147 -23.10 -35.04 7.83
N GLY A 148 -24.26 -34.37 7.96
CA GLY A 148 -24.73 -33.90 9.28
C GLY A 148 -23.91 -32.78 9.92
N THR A 149 -23.05 -32.11 9.15
CA THR A 149 -22.08 -31.15 9.61
C THR A 149 -22.59 -29.72 9.74
N VAL A 150 -23.71 -29.40 9.07
CA VAL A 150 -24.25 -28.04 8.97
C VAL A 150 -25.61 -27.92 9.65
N ASP A 151 -25.92 -26.72 10.10
CA ASP A 151 -27.26 -26.31 10.49
C ASP A 151 -27.95 -25.67 9.29
N TRP A 152 -29.25 -25.96 9.16
CA TRP A 152 -30.06 -25.56 8.02
C TRP A 152 -31.07 -24.51 8.46
N THR A 153 -31.14 -23.41 7.73
CA THR A 153 -32.10 -22.32 7.94
C THR A 153 -33.06 -22.26 6.76
N ASP A 154 -34.23 -21.66 6.96
CA ASP A 154 -35.13 -21.36 5.87
C ASP A 154 -34.57 -20.28 4.96
N ASN A 155 -34.78 -20.41 3.66
CA ASN A 155 -34.46 -19.34 2.71
C ASN A 155 -35.43 -18.14 2.92
N PHE A 156 -35.27 -17.07 2.15
CA PHE A 156 -36.01 -15.82 2.34
C PHE A 156 -37.54 -15.94 2.24
N ASP A 157 -38.08 -16.95 1.55
CA ASP A 157 -39.53 -17.16 1.41
C ASP A 157 -40.05 -18.40 2.19
N GLY A 158 -39.18 -19.11 2.90
CA GLY A 158 -39.49 -20.27 3.72
C GLY A 158 -39.83 -21.54 2.93
N THR A 159 -39.59 -21.54 1.61
CA THR A 159 -39.92 -22.70 0.76
C THR A 159 -38.79 -23.73 0.64
N LEU A 160 -37.56 -23.31 0.86
CA LEU A 160 -36.36 -24.13 0.76
C LEU A 160 -35.47 -23.95 2.00
N LYS A 161 -34.50 -24.84 2.14
CA LYS A 161 -33.47 -24.76 3.17
C LYS A 161 -32.13 -24.36 2.54
N GLU A 162 -31.39 -23.51 3.24
CA GLU A 162 -30.00 -23.19 2.91
C GLU A 162 -29.10 -23.49 4.12
N PRO A 163 -27.81 -23.84 3.91
CA PRO A 163 -26.89 -24.03 5.02
C PRO A 163 -26.56 -22.66 5.65
N GLU A 164 -26.63 -22.57 6.96
CA GLU A 164 -26.24 -21.36 7.69
C GLU A 164 -24.75 -21.02 7.44
N LEU A 165 -23.90 -22.05 7.52
CA LEU A 165 -22.45 -21.97 7.23
C LEU A 165 -22.03 -23.21 6.45
N LEU A 166 -21.01 -23.11 5.60
CA LEU A 166 -20.43 -24.26 4.93
C LEU A 166 -19.38 -24.95 5.82
N PRO A 167 -19.25 -26.28 5.72
CA PRO A 167 -18.35 -27.09 6.57
C PRO A 167 -16.91 -27.02 6.08
N ALA A 168 -16.30 -25.82 6.07
CA ALA A 168 -14.98 -25.59 5.52
C ALA A 168 -13.93 -26.48 6.18
N GLN A 169 -13.15 -27.16 5.36
CA GLN A 169 -12.05 -28.03 5.78
C GLN A 169 -10.74 -27.27 5.99
N LEU A 170 -10.65 -26.04 5.48
CA LEU A 170 -9.52 -25.12 5.56
C LEU A 170 -9.99 -23.70 5.92
N PRO A 171 -9.17 -22.85 6.55
CA PRO A 171 -9.54 -21.48 6.95
C PRO A 171 -9.59 -20.55 5.72
N ASN A 172 -10.60 -20.69 4.91
CA ASN A 172 -10.76 -19.99 3.64
C ASN A 172 -10.66 -18.46 3.80
N VAL A 173 -11.09 -17.88 4.93
CA VAL A 173 -10.98 -16.45 5.21
C VAL A 173 -9.52 -15.96 5.21
N LEU A 174 -8.58 -16.79 5.67
CA LEU A 174 -7.15 -16.48 5.67
C LEU A 174 -6.47 -16.87 4.35
N ILE A 175 -6.93 -17.93 3.69
CA ILE A 175 -6.37 -18.39 2.42
C ILE A 175 -6.66 -17.38 1.31
N ASN A 176 -7.91 -16.96 1.16
CA ASN A 176 -8.33 -16.06 0.09
C ASN A 176 -8.42 -14.58 0.52
N GLY A 177 -8.40 -14.33 1.84
CA GLY A 177 -8.66 -12.99 2.34
C GLY A 177 -10.12 -12.55 2.16
N SER A 178 -10.41 -11.35 2.62
CA SER A 178 -11.71 -10.70 2.41
C SER A 178 -11.59 -9.20 2.62
N THR A 179 -12.25 -8.41 1.79
CA THR A 179 -12.38 -6.96 1.97
C THR A 179 -13.85 -6.59 2.02
N GLY A 180 -14.22 -5.68 2.91
CA GLY A 180 -15.61 -5.24 3.04
C GLY A 180 -15.75 -4.00 3.89
N ILE A 181 -16.72 -3.15 3.54
CA ILE A 181 -17.04 -1.92 4.25
C ILE A 181 -18.47 -2.05 4.77
N ALA A 182 -18.64 -2.02 6.08
CA ALA A 182 -19.92 -2.01 6.76
C ALA A 182 -20.17 -0.64 7.42
N VAL A 183 -21.28 -0.51 8.11
CA VAL A 183 -21.57 0.69 8.89
C VAL A 183 -20.72 0.69 10.16
N GLY A 184 -19.86 1.70 10.30
CA GLY A 184 -19.00 1.88 11.48
C GLY A 184 -17.80 0.93 11.58
N MET A 185 -17.63 -0.04 10.66
CA MET A 185 -16.51 -0.98 10.66
C MET A 185 -16.16 -1.47 9.25
N SER A 186 -14.95 -1.98 9.10
CA SER A 186 -14.48 -2.60 7.85
C SER A 186 -13.75 -3.90 8.15
N THR A 187 -13.53 -4.69 7.12
CA THR A 187 -12.64 -5.85 7.10
C THR A 187 -11.67 -5.73 5.94
N ASP A 188 -10.39 -6.00 6.19
CA ASP A 188 -9.33 -6.02 5.19
C ASP A 188 -8.36 -7.14 5.56
N ILE A 189 -8.71 -8.37 5.19
CA ILE A 189 -7.95 -9.58 5.49
C ILE A 189 -7.12 -9.94 4.26
N PRO A 190 -5.79 -9.93 4.34
CA PRO A 190 -4.94 -10.33 3.24
C PRO A 190 -4.96 -11.86 3.05
N PRO A 191 -4.74 -12.36 1.83
CA PRO A 191 -4.59 -13.78 1.56
C PRO A 191 -3.25 -14.32 2.07
N HIS A 192 -3.21 -15.65 2.35
CA HIS A 192 -2.04 -16.34 2.87
C HIS A 192 -1.80 -17.65 2.12
N ASN A 193 -0.58 -18.16 2.19
CA ASN A 193 -0.21 -19.43 1.60
C ASN A 193 -0.88 -20.60 2.34
N LEU A 194 -1.49 -21.53 1.58
CA LEU A 194 -2.25 -22.65 2.14
C LEU A 194 -1.33 -23.62 2.90
N ARG A 195 -0.14 -23.95 2.39
CA ARG A 195 0.79 -24.85 3.05
C ARG A 195 1.29 -24.30 4.39
N GLU A 196 1.57 -23.00 4.45
CA GLU A 196 1.98 -22.31 5.66
C GLU A 196 0.86 -22.30 6.73
N LEU A 197 -0.38 -22.04 6.30
CA LEU A 197 -1.53 -22.09 7.19
C LEU A 197 -1.79 -23.51 7.71
N ALA A 198 -1.72 -24.53 6.85
CA ALA A 198 -1.88 -25.93 7.26
C ALA A 198 -0.80 -26.36 8.28
N ALA A 199 0.46 -25.98 8.06
CA ALA A 199 1.55 -26.23 9.01
C ALA A 199 1.33 -25.50 10.35
N ALA A 200 0.80 -24.28 10.32
CA ALA A 200 0.47 -23.55 11.54
C ALA A 200 -0.70 -24.21 12.30
N LEU A 201 -1.75 -24.63 11.59
CA LEU A 201 -2.90 -25.34 12.18
C LEU A 201 -2.47 -26.66 12.83
N GLU A 202 -1.59 -27.44 12.19
CA GLU A 202 -1.00 -28.65 12.76
C GLU A 202 -0.31 -28.35 14.10
N ARG A 203 0.52 -27.31 14.13
CA ARG A 203 1.24 -26.91 15.37
C ARG A 203 0.32 -26.43 16.47
N ILE A 204 -0.71 -25.63 16.12
CA ILE A 204 -1.69 -25.14 17.09
C ILE A 204 -2.58 -26.28 17.59
N ALA A 205 -2.96 -27.23 16.74
CA ALA A 205 -3.74 -28.41 17.14
C ALA A 205 -3.00 -29.24 18.20
N ALA A 206 -1.69 -29.43 18.00
CA ALA A 206 -0.83 -30.13 18.96
C ALA A 206 -0.52 -29.30 20.22
N ARG A 207 -0.40 -27.97 20.09
CA ARG A 207 -0.05 -27.05 21.18
C ARG A 207 -0.87 -25.76 21.09
N PRO A 208 -2.08 -25.70 21.67
CA PRO A 208 -2.98 -24.52 21.57
C PRO A 208 -2.39 -23.19 22.09
N LYS A 209 -1.40 -23.26 22.97
CA LYS A 209 -0.68 -22.09 23.52
C LYS A 209 0.65 -21.85 22.78
N LEU A 210 0.67 -22.03 21.47
CA LEU A 210 1.84 -21.76 20.63
C LEU A 210 2.31 -20.31 20.79
N HIS A 211 3.63 -20.12 20.94
CA HIS A 211 4.21 -18.78 21.05
C HIS A 211 4.16 -18.05 19.70
N TYR A 212 4.00 -16.72 19.73
CA TYR A 212 3.90 -15.91 18.49
C TYR A 212 5.14 -16.02 17.60
N ASP A 213 6.33 -16.11 18.17
CA ASP A 213 7.58 -16.24 17.39
C ASP A 213 7.61 -17.53 16.57
N THR A 214 7.04 -18.62 17.12
CA THR A 214 6.91 -19.88 16.36
C THR A 214 5.88 -19.75 15.25
N LEU A 215 4.77 -19.04 15.50
CA LEU A 215 3.75 -18.78 14.50
C LEU A 215 4.31 -17.90 13.36
N ALA A 216 5.11 -16.90 13.68
CA ALA A 216 5.78 -16.03 12.72
C ALA A 216 6.76 -16.79 11.81
N GLY A 217 7.41 -17.82 12.33
CA GLY A 217 8.24 -18.71 11.51
C GLY A 217 7.46 -19.62 10.55
N LEU A 218 6.17 -19.86 10.84
CA LEU A 218 5.28 -20.68 10.01
C LEU A 218 4.47 -19.84 9.01
N ILE A 219 4.06 -18.65 9.41
CA ILE A 219 3.32 -17.69 8.59
C ILE A 219 4.10 -16.37 8.59
N PRO A 220 5.13 -16.24 7.74
CA PRO A 220 6.01 -15.09 7.76
C PRO A 220 5.36 -13.81 7.22
N GLY A 221 4.25 -13.92 6.50
CA GLY A 221 3.50 -12.79 5.93
C GLY A 221 2.37 -13.21 5.01
N PRO A 222 1.61 -12.28 4.45
CA PRO A 222 0.60 -12.56 3.44
C PRO A 222 1.22 -13.12 2.16
N ASP A 223 0.40 -13.79 1.34
CA ASP A 223 0.79 -14.35 0.05
C ASP A 223 -0.23 -13.94 -1.01
N PHE A 224 0.08 -12.88 -1.75
CA PHE A 224 -0.84 -12.26 -2.70
C PHE A 224 -0.92 -13.04 -4.03
N PRO A 225 -2.10 -13.11 -4.66
CA PRO A 225 -2.28 -13.80 -5.93
C PRO A 225 -1.35 -13.30 -7.05
N THR A 226 -1.06 -12.00 -7.06
CA THR A 226 -0.22 -11.33 -8.07
C THR A 226 1.27 -11.33 -7.75
N GLY A 227 1.70 -11.96 -6.65
CA GLY A 227 3.09 -11.97 -6.23
C GLY A 227 3.55 -10.64 -5.62
N GLY A 228 4.65 -10.11 -6.12
CA GLY A 228 5.28 -8.89 -5.63
C GLY A 228 6.21 -9.10 -4.43
N GLU A 229 6.72 -7.99 -3.91
CA GLU A 229 7.67 -7.97 -2.78
C GLU A 229 7.04 -7.31 -1.56
N LEU A 230 6.90 -8.08 -0.48
CA LEU A 230 6.52 -7.55 0.82
C LEU A 230 7.74 -6.91 1.48
N ILE A 231 7.74 -5.60 1.60
CA ILE A 231 8.85 -4.80 2.12
C ILE A 231 8.64 -4.30 3.55
N THR A 232 7.57 -4.76 4.20
CA THR A 232 7.31 -4.49 5.62
C THR A 232 8.29 -5.32 6.45
N PRO A 233 9.03 -4.73 7.39
CA PRO A 233 9.98 -5.47 8.23
C PRO A 233 9.30 -6.60 9.00
N ALA A 234 9.98 -7.73 9.17
CA ALA A 234 9.44 -8.92 9.84
C ALA A 234 8.89 -8.63 11.25
N ALA A 235 9.54 -7.77 12.03
CA ALA A 235 9.06 -7.36 13.34
C ALA A 235 7.73 -6.59 13.29
N GLU A 236 7.54 -5.75 12.26
CA GLU A 236 6.30 -5.00 12.04
C GLU A 236 5.18 -5.93 11.57
N ILE A 237 5.47 -6.91 10.70
CA ILE A 237 4.52 -7.96 10.29
C ILE A 237 3.98 -8.71 11.51
N GLN A 238 4.86 -9.12 12.42
CA GLN A 238 4.47 -9.81 13.65
C GLN A 238 3.58 -8.95 14.54
N GLU A 239 3.88 -7.66 14.65
CA GLU A 239 3.08 -6.75 15.46
C GLU A 239 1.70 -6.49 14.83
N ILE A 240 1.62 -6.39 13.51
CA ILE A 240 0.35 -6.31 12.77
C ILE A 240 -0.50 -7.56 13.03
N TYR A 241 0.08 -8.75 12.94
CA TYR A 241 -0.64 -9.99 13.22
C TYR A 241 -1.06 -10.14 14.68
N ARG A 242 -0.26 -9.61 15.62
CA ARG A 242 -0.59 -9.61 17.05
C ARG A 242 -1.72 -8.65 17.39
N LYS A 243 -1.79 -7.50 16.71
CA LYS A 243 -2.87 -6.51 16.89
C LYS A 243 -4.11 -6.81 16.05
N GLY A 244 -3.95 -7.57 14.96
CA GLY A 244 -4.99 -7.77 13.95
C GLY A 244 -5.26 -6.55 13.08
N GLN A 245 -4.42 -5.51 13.18
CA GLN A 245 -4.55 -4.25 12.43
C GLN A 245 -3.19 -3.67 12.09
N GLY A 246 -3.10 -3.02 10.92
CA GLY A 246 -1.89 -2.35 10.47
C GLY A 246 -1.88 -2.07 8.98
N VAL A 247 -0.68 -1.96 8.43
CA VAL A 247 -0.48 -1.67 7.00
C VAL A 247 0.72 -2.45 6.50
N PHE A 248 0.54 -3.26 5.47
CA PHE A 248 1.62 -3.87 4.73
C PHE A 248 2.05 -2.98 3.57
N ARG A 249 3.35 -2.94 3.29
CA ARG A 249 3.90 -2.28 2.09
C ARG A 249 4.35 -3.35 1.11
N VAL A 250 3.84 -3.24 -0.11
CA VAL A 250 4.11 -4.20 -1.20
C VAL A 250 4.63 -3.45 -2.40
N ARG A 251 5.68 -3.97 -3.01
CA ARG A 251 6.30 -3.45 -4.25
C ARG A 251 6.09 -4.41 -5.42
N ALA A 252 6.12 -3.83 -6.60
CA ALA A 252 6.26 -4.54 -7.84
C ALA A 252 7.63 -5.23 -7.94
N SER A 253 7.66 -6.41 -8.56
CA SER A 253 8.89 -7.11 -8.89
C SER A 253 9.32 -6.76 -10.30
N TRP A 254 10.61 -6.53 -10.47
CA TRP A 254 11.18 -6.14 -11.76
C TRP A 254 12.54 -6.78 -12.01
N LYS A 255 12.94 -6.82 -13.28
CA LYS A 255 14.25 -7.32 -13.71
C LYS A 255 14.79 -6.50 -14.88
N ARG A 256 16.09 -6.59 -15.12
CA ARG A 256 16.73 -6.00 -16.31
C ARG A 256 16.78 -7.05 -17.43
N GLU A 257 16.25 -6.71 -18.58
CA GLU A 257 16.29 -7.54 -19.79
C GLU A 257 16.78 -6.69 -20.97
N GLU A 258 17.87 -7.08 -21.62
CA GLU A 258 18.37 -6.47 -22.89
C GLU A 258 18.44 -4.93 -22.85
N GLY A 259 18.78 -4.35 -21.70
CA GLY A 259 18.87 -2.89 -21.54
C GLY A 259 17.54 -2.21 -21.17
N ALA A 260 16.44 -2.94 -21.11
CA ALA A 260 15.15 -2.50 -20.60
C ALA A 260 14.94 -2.90 -19.13
N VAL A 261 14.00 -2.25 -18.48
CA VAL A 261 13.46 -2.64 -17.18
C VAL A 261 12.10 -3.26 -17.41
N VAL A 262 11.95 -4.52 -17.02
CA VAL A 262 10.70 -5.28 -17.17
C VAL A 262 10.08 -5.50 -15.80
N ILE A 263 8.88 -4.98 -15.59
CA ILE A 263 8.06 -5.23 -14.41
C ILE A 263 7.19 -6.44 -14.74
N HIS A 264 7.29 -7.51 -13.93
CA HIS A 264 6.62 -8.78 -14.18
C HIS A 264 5.63 -9.17 -13.08
N GLU A 265 5.61 -8.45 -11.95
CA GLU A 265 4.62 -8.60 -10.89
C GLU A 265 4.24 -7.21 -10.37
N LEU A 266 2.95 -7.02 -10.09
CA LEU A 266 2.41 -5.79 -9.51
C LEU A 266 1.90 -6.04 -8.10
N PRO A 267 1.88 -5.01 -7.24
CA PRO A 267 1.19 -5.11 -5.96
C PRO A 267 -0.27 -5.51 -6.15
N TRP A 268 -0.80 -6.29 -5.22
CA TRP A 268 -2.18 -6.77 -5.29
C TRP A 268 -3.19 -5.63 -5.48
N GLN A 269 -4.17 -5.83 -6.35
CA GLN A 269 -5.20 -4.85 -6.74
C GLN A 269 -4.64 -3.59 -7.45
N VAL A 270 -3.49 -3.68 -8.08
CA VAL A 270 -2.94 -2.61 -8.91
C VAL A 270 -3.08 -2.98 -10.38
N SER A 271 -3.62 -2.05 -11.18
CA SER A 271 -3.74 -2.19 -12.63
C SER A 271 -2.46 -1.72 -13.32
N GLY A 272 -1.96 -2.51 -14.29
CA GLY A 272 -0.81 -2.17 -15.13
C GLY A 272 -1.06 -0.92 -15.96
N SER A 273 -2.23 -0.80 -16.57
CA SER A 273 -2.63 0.36 -17.36
C SER A 273 -2.57 1.66 -16.55
N ARG A 274 -3.00 1.62 -15.29
CA ARG A 274 -2.94 2.78 -14.38
C ARG A 274 -1.50 3.16 -14.05
N VAL A 275 -0.64 2.19 -13.80
CA VAL A 275 0.79 2.43 -13.57
C VAL A 275 1.44 3.06 -14.79
N LEU A 276 1.17 2.53 -15.98
CA LEU A 276 1.67 3.10 -17.23
C LEU A 276 1.18 4.53 -17.46
N GLU A 277 -0.07 4.83 -17.15
CA GLU A 277 -0.61 6.19 -17.22
C GLU A 277 0.11 7.15 -16.26
N GLN A 278 0.38 6.73 -15.02
CA GLN A 278 1.11 7.51 -14.03
C GLN A 278 2.54 7.82 -14.51
N ILE A 279 3.25 6.83 -15.09
CA ILE A 279 4.59 7.00 -15.64
C ILE A 279 4.54 7.90 -16.89
N ALA A 280 3.63 7.65 -17.83
CA ALA A 280 3.46 8.46 -19.04
C ALA A 280 3.17 9.93 -18.72
N ARG A 281 2.38 10.19 -17.69
CA ARG A 281 2.13 11.56 -17.21
C ARG A 281 3.41 12.24 -16.74
N GLN A 282 4.25 11.56 -15.96
CA GLN A 282 5.53 12.10 -15.51
C GLN A 282 6.51 12.34 -16.68
N MET A 283 6.49 11.46 -17.70
CA MET A 283 7.28 11.66 -18.93
C MET A 283 6.81 12.92 -19.70
N ARG A 284 5.51 13.11 -19.87
CA ARG A 284 4.93 14.33 -20.48
C ARG A 284 5.29 15.60 -19.71
N ASP A 285 5.27 15.52 -18.39
CA ASP A 285 5.64 16.61 -17.47
C ASP A 285 7.18 16.83 -17.42
N LYS A 286 7.97 16.06 -18.19
CA LYS A 286 9.45 16.08 -18.24
C LYS A 286 10.12 15.78 -16.89
N ARG A 287 9.45 15.09 -16.01
CA ARG A 287 9.98 14.65 -14.70
C ARG A 287 10.81 13.36 -14.81
N LEU A 288 10.69 12.63 -15.92
CA LEU A 288 11.43 11.40 -16.22
C LEU A 288 12.20 11.49 -17.54
N PRO A 289 13.15 12.42 -17.69
CA PRO A 289 13.91 12.58 -18.94
C PRO A 289 14.84 11.40 -19.23
N MET A 290 15.11 10.53 -18.26
CA MET A 290 15.93 9.33 -18.40
C MET A 290 15.16 8.17 -19.05
N LEU A 291 13.82 8.20 -19.13
CA LEU A 291 13.03 7.24 -19.89
C LEU A 291 12.81 7.73 -21.31
N GLU A 292 13.02 6.82 -22.27
CA GLU A 292 12.74 7.06 -23.69
C GLU A 292 11.33 6.65 -24.06
N ASN A 293 10.92 5.46 -23.63
CA ASN A 293 9.62 4.88 -23.96
C ASN A 293 9.13 3.94 -22.88
N LEU A 294 7.82 3.64 -22.93
CA LEU A 294 7.19 2.60 -22.11
C LEU A 294 6.23 1.80 -23.00
N ARG A 295 6.12 0.50 -22.73
CA ARG A 295 5.26 -0.40 -23.50
C ARG A 295 4.57 -1.39 -22.57
N ASP A 296 3.36 -1.77 -22.93
CA ASP A 296 2.67 -2.91 -22.37
C ASP A 296 2.87 -4.10 -23.31
N GLU A 297 3.52 -5.13 -22.83
CA GLU A 297 3.75 -6.40 -23.53
C GLU A 297 3.07 -7.56 -22.80
N SER A 298 2.08 -7.25 -21.94
CA SER A 298 1.32 -8.26 -21.21
C SER A 298 0.47 -9.11 -22.16
N ASP A 299 0.47 -10.41 -21.96
CA ASP A 299 -0.31 -11.39 -22.70
C ASP A 299 -0.87 -12.49 -21.79
N HIS A 300 -1.40 -13.56 -22.36
CA HIS A 300 -1.99 -14.67 -21.60
C HIS A 300 -0.94 -15.55 -20.88
N GLU A 301 0.32 -15.58 -21.36
CA GLU A 301 1.42 -16.29 -20.74
C GLU A 301 2.11 -15.43 -19.68
N ASN A 302 2.21 -14.12 -19.93
CA ASN A 302 2.78 -13.11 -19.05
C ASN A 302 1.73 -12.04 -18.73
N PRO A 303 0.83 -12.29 -17.78
CA PRO A 303 -0.29 -11.38 -17.46
C PRO A 303 0.14 -9.97 -17.02
N VAL A 304 1.39 -9.83 -16.61
CA VAL A 304 2.03 -8.56 -16.31
C VAL A 304 3.41 -8.54 -16.97
N ARG A 305 3.59 -7.70 -17.99
CA ARG A 305 4.87 -7.45 -18.63
C ARG A 305 4.94 -5.98 -19.08
N LEU A 306 5.28 -5.09 -18.14
CA LEU A 306 5.43 -3.67 -18.43
C LEU A 306 6.90 -3.36 -18.68
N VAL A 307 7.21 -2.85 -19.87
CA VAL A 307 8.57 -2.62 -20.34
C VAL A 307 8.88 -1.14 -20.33
N LEU A 308 9.90 -0.75 -19.57
CA LEU A 308 10.42 0.60 -19.49
C LEU A 308 11.76 0.66 -20.22
N LEU A 309 11.89 1.56 -21.18
CA LEU A 309 13.12 1.74 -21.98
C LEU A 309 13.89 2.96 -21.48
N PRO A 310 15.03 2.78 -20.78
CA PRO A 310 15.92 3.88 -20.43
C PRO A 310 16.55 4.50 -21.70
N ARG A 311 16.73 5.81 -21.71
CA ARG A 311 17.32 6.53 -22.84
C ARG A 311 18.77 6.14 -23.15
N SER A 312 19.49 5.63 -22.17
CA SER A 312 20.86 5.13 -22.34
C SER A 312 21.21 4.08 -21.28
N ALA A 313 22.20 3.24 -21.58
CA ALA A 313 22.74 2.24 -20.66
C ALA A 313 23.40 2.86 -19.39
N ARG A 314 23.63 4.19 -19.35
CA ARG A 314 24.21 4.91 -18.21
C ARG A 314 23.18 5.34 -17.16
N VAL A 315 21.90 5.16 -17.42
CA VAL A 315 20.84 5.49 -16.47
C VAL A 315 20.98 4.59 -15.25
N ASP A 316 20.99 5.20 -14.06
CA ASP A 316 20.88 4.47 -12.82
C ASP A 316 19.46 3.93 -12.67
N VAL A 317 19.32 2.64 -12.97
CA VAL A 317 18.02 1.96 -12.96
C VAL A 317 17.49 1.79 -11.53
N ASP A 318 18.35 1.60 -10.54
CA ASP A 318 17.92 1.41 -9.16
C ASP A 318 17.36 2.72 -8.59
N ALA A 319 18.01 3.85 -8.91
CA ALA A 319 17.49 5.18 -8.58
C ALA A 319 16.20 5.50 -9.35
N LEU A 320 16.09 5.11 -10.62
CA LEU A 320 14.85 5.23 -11.39
C LEU A 320 13.70 4.46 -10.76
N MET A 321 13.93 3.19 -10.40
CA MET A 321 12.91 2.38 -9.74
C MET A 321 12.56 2.92 -8.36
N GLY A 322 13.53 3.42 -7.59
CA GLY A 322 13.30 4.11 -6.33
C GLY A 322 12.36 5.32 -6.47
N HIS A 323 12.54 6.12 -7.52
CA HIS A 323 11.63 7.21 -7.84
C HIS A 323 10.22 6.72 -8.24
N LEU A 324 10.13 5.70 -9.09
CA LEU A 324 8.86 5.15 -9.52
C LEU A 324 8.08 4.53 -8.34
N PHE A 325 8.76 3.85 -7.42
CA PHE A 325 8.15 3.36 -6.18
C PHE A 325 7.59 4.49 -5.30
N ALA A 326 8.29 5.63 -5.23
CA ALA A 326 7.83 6.77 -4.45
C ALA A 326 6.67 7.56 -5.09
N THR A 327 6.47 7.44 -6.40
CA THR A 327 5.60 8.36 -7.17
C THR A 327 4.48 7.66 -7.95
N THR A 328 4.43 6.34 -7.94
CA THR A 328 3.44 5.53 -8.64
C THR A 328 2.89 4.41 -7.76
N ASP A 329 1.87 3.71 -8.24
CA ASP A 329 1.29 2.53 -7.56
C ASP A 329 2.20 1.27 -7.65
N LEU A 330 3.44 1.37 -8.15
CA LEU A 330 4.44 0.28 -8.10
C LEU A 330 4.88 -0.06 -6.67
N GLU A 331 4.71 0.85 -5.72
CA GLU A 331 4.70 0.56 -4.28
C GLU A 331 3.36 0.98 -3.71
N ARG A 332 2.72 0.08 -2.96
CA ARG A 332 1.42 0.32 -2.38
C ARG A 332 1.36 -0.10 -0.91
N SER A 333 0.65 0.70 -0.14
CA SER A 333 0.26 0.38 1.23
C SER A 333 -1.07 -0.35 1.23
N LEU A 334 -1.11 -1.57 1.76
CA LEU A 334 -2.30 -2.39 1.91
C LEU A 334 -2.71 -2.41 3.38
N ARG A 335 -3.92 -1.94 3.65
CA ARG A 335 -4.49 -1.94 4.99
C ARG A 335 -4.77 -3.36 5.45
N VAL A 336 -4.55 -3.62 6.73
CA VAL A 336 -4.91 -4.88 7.40
C VAL A 336 -5.89 -4.58 8.51
N ASN A 337 -7.00 -5.31 8.54
CA ASN A 337 -7.99 -5.29 9.60
C ASN A 337 -8.67 -6.65 9.67
N LEU A 338 -8.23 -7.51 10.57
CA LEU A 338 -8.69 -8.88 10.74
C LEU A 338 -10.04 -8.94 11.47
N ASN A 339 -11.03 -8.22 10.94
CA ASN A 339 -12.38 -8.14 11.49
C ASN A 339 -13.28 -9.17 10.84
N VAL A 340 -13.81 -10.10 11.61
CA VAL A 340 -14.68 -11.19 11.16
C VAL A 340 -15.84 -11.42 12.12
N ILE A 341 -16.93 -11.98 11.61
CA ILE A 341 -18.01 -12.53 12.45
C ILE A 341 -17.52 -13.86 13.01
N GLY A 342 -17.48 -13.95 14.35
CA GLY A 342 -17.03 -15.15 15.03
C GLY A 342 -18.12 -16.18 15.26
N GLU A 343 -17.75 -17.29 15.92
CA GLU A 343 -18.66 -18.36 16.33
C GLU A 343 -19.80 -17.85 17.22
N ASP A 344 -19.57 -16.75 17.95
CA ASP A 344 -20.57 -16.08 18.79
C ASP A 344 -21.50 -15.11 18.03
N GLY A 345 -21.42 -15.07 16.70
CA GLY A 345 -22.21 -14.20 15.83
C GLY A 345 -21.82 -12.71 15.91
N ARG A 346 -20.72 -12.35 16.59
CA ARG A 346 -20.32 -10.96 16.80
C ARG A 346 -19.11 -10.58 15.96
N PRO A 347 -19.17 -9.44 15.26
CA PRO A 347 -18.02 -8.91 14.55
C PRO A 347 -17.00 -8.34 15.54
N ARG A 348 -15.75 -8.69 15.38
CA ARG A 348 -14.62 -8.09 16.12
C ARG A 348 -13.29 -8.33 15.42
N VAL A 349 -12.36 -7.43 15.68
CA VAL A 349 -10.96 -7.60 15.25
C VAL A 349 -10.30 -8.66 16.13
N ARG A 350 -9.62 -9.60 15.49
CA ARG A 350 -8.86 -10.67 16.13
C ARG A 350 -7.40 -10.60 15.74
N ASP A 351 -6.54 -11.09 16.61
CA ASP A 351 -5.16 -11.42 16.23
C ASP A 351 -5.13 -12.71 15.38
N LEU A 352 -4.08 -12.88 14.58
CA LEU A 352 -3.96 -14.04 13.67
C LEU A 352 -4.05 -15.38 14.40
N ARG A 353 -3.41 -15.52 15.55
CA ARG A 353 -3.47 -16.73 16.36
C ARG A 353 -4.88 -16.98 16.88
N GLY A 354 -5.56 -15.93 17.35
CA GLY A 354 -6.95 -16.02 17.81
C GLY A 354 -7.89 -16.52 16.71
N MET A 355 -7.71 -16.03 15.48
CA MET A 355 -8.45 -16.52 14.30
C MET A 355 -8.22 -18.02 14.07
N LEU A 356 -6.97 -18.47 14.07
CA LEU A 356 -6.63 -19.88 13.85
C LEU A 356 -7.16 -20.79 14.96
N VAL A 357 -7.08 -20.36 16.22
CA VAL A 357 -7.58 -21.14 17.37
C VAL A 357 -9.11 -21.24 17.34
N GLU A 358 -9.82 -20.14 17.07
CA GLU A 358 -11.29 -20.13 16.97
C GLU A 358 -11.77 -20.94 15.76
N TRP A 359 -11.08 -20.83 14.62
CA TRP A 359 -11.38 -21.64 13.44
C TRP A 359 -11.13 -23.14 13.70
N LEU A 360 -10.06 -23.51 14.39
CA LEU A 360 -9.83 -24.91 14.80
C LEU A 360 -10.92 -25.46 15.72
N LYS A 361 -11.52 -24.62 16.56
CA LYS A 361 -12.65 -25.02 17.40
C LYS A 361 -13.86 -25.38 16.51
N PHE A 362 -14.17 -24.53 15.54
CA PHE A 362 -15.20 -24.81 14.55
C PHE A 362 -14.89 -26.11 13.78
N ARG A 363 -13.67 -26.29 13.26
CA ARG A 363 -13.29 -27.50 12.53
C ARG A 363 -13.42 -28.78 13.39
N ARG A 364 -13.01 -28.72 14.64
CA ARG A 364 -13.19 -29.85 15.58
C ARG A 364 -14.68 -30.21 15.77
N ALA A 365 -15.54 -29.21 15.91
CA ALA A 365 -16.97 -29.44 16.05
C ALA A 365 -17.55 -30.08 14.77
N THR A 366 -17.18 -29.56 13.60
CA THR A 366 -17.61 -30.07 12.28
C THR A 366 -17.14 -31.51 12.07
N LEU A 367 -15.87 -31.81 12.31
CA LEU A 367 -15.31 -33.15 12.18
C LEU A 367 -15.99 -34.14 13.15
N ARG A 368 -16.25 -33.71 14.39
CA ARG A 368 -16.98 -34.54 15.36
C ARG A 368 -18.41 -34.85 14.90
N ARG A 369 -19.13 -33.89 14.34
CA ARG A 369 -20.45 -34.07 13.76
C ARG A 369 -20.40 -35.06 12.59
N ARG A 370 -19.42 -34.93 11.70
CA ARG A 370 -19.21 -35.86 10.57
C ARG A 370 -18.99 -37.28 11.03
N LEU A 371 -18.05 -37.50 11.96
CA LEU A 371 -17.75 -38.84 12.48
C LEU A 371 -18.96 -39.43 13.22
N LYS A 372 -19.68 -38.64 13.99
CA LYS A 372 -20.89 -39.08 14.70
C LYS A 372 -22.01 -39.47 13.73
N HIS A 373 -22.23 -38.63 12.71
CA HIS A 373 -23.22 -38.93 11.66
C HIS A 373 -22.87 -40.24 10.94
N ARG A 374 -21.62 -40.50 10.62
CA ARG A 374 -21.17 -41.75 10.03
C ARG A 374 -21.34 -42.94 11.00
N GLU A 375 -21.01 -42.76 12.27
CA GLU A 375 -21.23 -43.80 13.31
C GLU A 375 -22.73 -44.16 13.44
N ASP A 376 -23.62 -43.15 13.40
CA ASP A 376 -25.06 -43.34 13.45
C ASP A 376 -25.57 -44.09 12.20
N GLN A 377 -25.09 -43.73 11.01
CA GLN A 377 -25.41 -44.44 9.77
C GLN A 377 -24.96 -45.91 9.79
N VAL A 378 -23.71 -46.16 10.20
CA VAL A 378 -23.15 -47.50 10.33
C VAL A 378 -23.94 -48.31 11.35
N SER A 379 -24.24 -47.73 12.52
CA SER A 379 -25.04 -48.40 13.56
C SER A 379 -26.44 -48.72 13.10
N MET A 380 -27.12 -47.83 12.34
CA MET A 380 -28.43 -48.09 11.75
C MET A 380 -28.35 -49.21 10.71
N ARG A 381 -27.33 -49.22 9.86
CA ARG A 381 -27.12 -50.27 8.86
C ARG A 381 -26.85 -51.63 9.51
N LEU A 382 -26.02 -51.69 10.54
CA LEU A 382 -25.78 -52.91 11.33
C LEU A 382 -27.06 -53.42 11.97
N HIS A 383 -27.88 -52.55 12.56
CA HIS A 383 -29.15 -52.90 13.13
C HIS A 383 -30.11 -53.55 12.09
N VAL A 384 -30.15 -53.02 10.89
CA VAL A 384 -30.96 -53.64 9.78
C VAL A 384 -30.35 -54.98 9.38
N LEU A 385 -29.01 -55.10 9.28
CA LEU A 385 -28.33 -56.36 8.93
C LEU A 385 -28.60 -57.47 9.95
N GLU A 386 -28.60 -57.17 11.27
CA GLU A 386 -28.98 -58.09 12.33
C GLU A 386 -30.40 -58.68 12.08
N GLY A 387 -31.35 -57.82 11.71
CA GLY A 387 -32.71 -58.26 11.34
C GLY A 387 -32.74 -59.14 10.11
N LEU A 388 -31.95 -58.79 9.08
CA LEU A 388 -31.84 -59.59 7.87
C LEU A 388 -31.24 -61.00 8.15
N MET A 389 -30.25 -61.08 9.01
CA MET A 389 -29.65 -62.37 9.43
C MET A 389 -30.68 -63.25 10.12
N ILE A 390 -31.53 -62.72 11.00
CA ILE A 390 -32.63 -63.45 11.62
C ILE A 390 -33.58 -63.98 10.57
N ALA A 391 -33.91 -63.18 9.53
CA ALA A 391 -34.76 -63.60 8.42
C ALA A 391 -34.12 -64.74 7.60
N TYR A 392 -32.82 -64.69 7.32
CA TYR A 392 -32.11 -65.77 6.59
C TYR A 392 -32.12 -67.07 7.35
N LEU A 393 -31.91 -67.04 8.69
CA LEU A 393 -31.99 -68.23 9.52
C LEU A 393 -33.35 -68.85 9.63
N ASN A 394 -34.41 -68.08 9.33
CA ASN A 394 -35.79 -68.50 9.46
C ASN A 394 -36.62 -68.28 8.13
N LEU A 395 -35.96 -68.46 7.00
CA LEU A 395 -36.44 -68.03 5.69
C LEU A 395 -37.87 -68.58 5.36
N ASP A 396 -38.15 -69.90 5.59
CA ASP A 396 -39.43 -70.51 5.31
C ASP A 396 -40.57 -69.88 6.12
N GLU A 397 -40.32 -69.56 7.38
CA GLU A 397 -41.30 -68.94 8.26
C GLU A 397 -41.55 -67.48 7.86
N VAL A 398 -40.48 -66.71 7.48
CA VAL A 398 -40.58 -65.34 6.97
C VAL A 398 -41.41 -65.32 5.68
N ILE A 399 -41.15 -66.22 4.75
CA ILE A 399 -41.94 -66.34 3.49
C ILE A 399 -43.40 -66.68 3.80
N ALA A 400 -43.71 -67.60 4.71
CA ALA A 400 -45.04 -67.92 5.14
C ALA A 400 -45.76 -66.68 5.72
N ILE A 401 -45.12 -65.94 6.61
CA ILE A 401 -45.66 -64.70 7.19
C ILE A 401 -45.98 -63.69 6.08
N VAL A 402 -45.04 -63.43 5.21
CA VAL A 402 -45.19 -62.42 4.13
C VAL A 402 -46.31 -62.80 3.17
N ARG A 403 -46.53 -64.07 2.95
CA ARG A 403 -47.54 -64.59 1.99
C ARG A 403 -48.95 -64.69 2.56
N TYR A 404 -49.09 -65.03 3.85
CA TYR A 404 -50.39 -65.43 4.40
C TYR A 404 -50.94 -64.49 5.48
N GLU A 405 -50.12 -63.63 6.09
CA GLU A 405 -50.57 -62.70 7.14
C GLU A 405 -51.13 -61.39 6.56
N ALA A 406 -52.18 -60.85 7.18
CA ALA A 406 -52.78 -59.57 6.75
C ALA A 406 -51.94 -58.38 6.99
N ASP A 407 -51.12 -58.39 8.06
CA ASP A 407 -50.05 -57.37 8.35
C ASP A 407 -48.73 -58.10 8.61
N PRO A 408 -47.99 -58.40 7.54
CA PRO A 408 -46.71 -59.10 7.65
C PRO A 408 -45.69 -58.39 8.54
N ARG A 409 -45.64 -57.01 8.53
CA ARG A 409 -44.74 -56.24 9.34
C ARG A 409 -45.00 -56.44 10.82
N ALA A 410 -46.23 -56.23 11.28
CA ALA A 410 -46.62 -56.44 12.67
C ALA A 410 -46.29 -57.84 13.14
N ARG A 411 -46.53 -58.82 12.31
CA ARG A 411 -46.31 -60.23 12.63
C ARG A 411 -44.86 -60.63 12.67
N LEU A 412 -44.01 -60.07 11.79
CA LEU A 412 -42.53 -60.22 11.85
C LEU A 412 -41.96 -59.59 13.12
N MET A 413 -42.41 -58.39 13.50
CA MET A 413 -42.00 -57.71 14.70
C MET A 413 -42.36 -58.52 15.97
N GLU A 414 -43.58 -59.02 16.05
CA GLU A 414 -44.02 -59.83 17.20
C GLU A 414 -43.29 -61.19 17.27
N ARG A 415 -43.15 -61.88 16.16
CA ARG A 415 -42.58 -63.21 16.12
C ARG A 415 -41.07 -63.28 16.39
N PHE A 416 -40.34 -62.40 15.77
CA PHE A 416 -38.89 -62.38 15.83
C PHE A 416 -38.33 -61.26 16.76
N LYS A 417 -39.21 -60.51 17.44
CA LYS A 417 -38.87 -59.34 18.29
C LYS A 417 -38.04 -58.28 17.56
N LEU A 418 -38.41 -58.04 16.29
CA LEU A 418 -37.72 -57.10 15.44
C LEU A 418 -38.19 -55.67 15.65
N SER A 419 -37.30 -54.68 15.40
CA SER A 419 -37.73 -53.30 15.29
C SER A 419 -38.51 -53.08 13.96
N ARG A 420 -39.18 -51.93 13.88
CA ARG A 420 -39.86 -51.53 12.67
C ARG A 420 -38.92 -51.45 11.46
N GLU A 421 -37.76 -50.86 11.68
CA GLU A 421 -36.73 -50.72 10.64
C GLU A 421 -36.19 -52.05 10.16
N GLN A 422 -35.98 -53.03 11.05
CA GLN A 422 -35.58 -54.39 10.72
C GLN A 422 -36.68 -55.11 9.92
N ALA A 423 -37.94 -55.04 10.36
CA ALA A 423 -39.05 -55.65 9.67
C ALA A 423 -39.25 -55.04 8.26
N GLU A 424 -39.12 -53.74 8.10
CA GLU A 424 -39.17 -53.06 6.80
C GLU A 424 -37.99 -53.47 5.91
N GLY A 425 -36.79 -53.61 6.49
CA GLY A 425 -35.60 -54.11 5.81
C GLY A 425 -35.86 -55.52 5.20
N ILE A 426 -36.48 -56.40 5.98
CA ILE A 426 -36.84 -57.76 5.55
C ILE A 426 -37.86 -57.71 4.41
N LEU A 427 -38.93 -56.92 4.53
CA LEU A 427 -39.97 -56.77 3.52
C LEU A 427 -39.45 -56.20 2.19
N ASN A 428 -38.39 -55.43 2.23
CA ASN A 428 -37.73 -54.84 1.07
C ASN A 428 -36.66 -55.75 0.42
N ILE A 429 -36.45 -57.00 0.94
CA ILE A 429 -35.51 -57.94 0.32
C ILE A 429 -35.98 -58.29 -1.09
N ARG A 430 -35.09 -58.13 -2.04
CA ARG A 430 -35.35 -58.60 -3.41
C ARG A 430 -35.17 -60.09 -3.46
N LEU A 431 -36.11 -60.80 -4.13
CA LEU A 431 -36.09 -62.28 -4.22
C LEU A 431 -34.77 -62.88 -4.70
N ARG A 432 -34.06 -62.18 -5.59
CA ARG A 432 -32.73 -62.59 -6.07
C ARG A 432 -31.66 -62.59 -4.96
N ASN A 433 -31.85 -61.84 -3.89
CA ASN A 433 -30.91 -61.70 -2.79
C ASN A 433 -31.09 -62.79 -1.72
N LEU A 434 -32.02 -63.76 -1.91
CA LEU A 434 -32.24 -64.88 -1.02
C LEU A 434 -31.25 -66.05 -1.29
N ALA A 435 -30.34 -65.92 -2.24
CA ALA A 435 -29.33 -66.92 -2.55
C ALA A 435 -28.26 -67.01 -1.48
N ARG A 436 -27.66 -68.19 -1.26
CA ARG A 436 -26.62 -68.45 -0.26
C ARG A 436 -25.39 -67.52 -0.44
N ILE A 437 -25.05 -67.14 -1.66
CA ILE A 437 -23.96 -66.21 -1.98
C ILE A 437 -24.22 -64.80 -1.37
N GLU A 438 -25.45 -64.37 -1.24
CA GLU A 438 -25.80 -63.06 -0.65
C GLU A 438 -25.69 -63.09 0.89
N GLU A 439 -25.91 -64.25 1.56
CA GLU A 439 -25.67 -64.43 3.00
C GLU A 439 -24.19 -64.19 3.35
N GLU A 440 -23.25 -64.77 2.59
CA GLU A 440 -21.82 -64.56 2.77
C GLU A 440 -21.42 -63.10 2.60
N LYS A 441 -22.03 -62.38 1.66
CA LYS A 441 -21.80 -60.98 1.47
C LYS A 441 -22.33 -60.10 2.61
N LEU A 442 -23.49 -60.45 3.17
CA LEU A 442 -24.07 -59.74 4.30
C LEU A 442 -23.24 -59.94 5.58
N LEU A 443 -22.69 -61.15 5.81
CA LEU A 443 -21.77 -61.39 6.90
C LEU A 443 -20.48 -60.55 6.74
N ALA A 444 -19.90 -60.58 5.55
CA ALA A 444 -18.71 -59.75 5.26
C ALA A 444 -18.99 -58.25 5.42
N GLU A 445 -20.15 -57.74 4.96
CA GLU A 445 -20.59 -56.35 5.18
C GLU A 445 -20.73 -56.03 6.69
N GLN A 446 -21.31 -57.00 7.46
CA GLN A 446 -21.46 -56.83 8.92
C GLN A 446 -20.11 -56.69 9.60
N ASP A 447 -19.15 -57.61 9.33
CA ASP A 447 -17.83 -57.59 9.90
C ASP A 447 -17.09 -56.28 9.57
N GLU A 448 -17.17 -55.83 8.32
CA GLU A 448 -16.55 -54.58 7.88
C GLU A 448 -17.13 -53.35 8.60
N LEU A 449 -18.47 -53.28 8.69
CA LEU A 449 -19.15 -52.17 9.36
C LEU A 449 -18.96 -52.20 10.90
N GLU A 450 -18.85 -53.38 11.51
CA GLU A 450 -18.50 -53.49 12.95
C GLU A 450 -17.12 -52.98 13.22
N ALA A 451 -16.15 -53.32 12.38
CA ALA A 451 -14.77 -52.77 12.49
C ALA A 451 -14.76 -51.27 12.26
N GLU A 452 -15.50 -50.77 11.27
CA GLU A 452 -15.62 -49.31 11.04
C GLU A 452 -16.25 -48.60 12.26
N ARG A 453 -17.34 -49.14 12.82
CA ARG A 453 -18.00 -48.56 14.01
C ARG A 453 -17.07 -48.48 15.21
N GLU A 454 -16.29 -49.56 15.48
CA GLU A 454 -15.31 -49.55 16.55
C GLU A 454 -14.21 -48.51 16.33
N ALA A 455 -13.70 -48.41 15.12
CA ALA A 455 -12.69 -47.40 14.75
C ALA A 455 -13.22 -45.98 14.91
N LEU A 456 -14.47 -45.69 14.50
CA LEU A 456 -15.15 -44.40 14.67
C LEU A 456 -15.33 -44.08 16.16
N ARG A 457 -15.81 -45.02 16.97
CA ARG A 457 -15.98 -44.83 18.43
C ARG A 457 -14.65 -44.60 19.14
N ALA A 458 -13.61 -45.37 18.81
CA ALA A 458 -12.30 -45.20 19.33
C ALA A 458 -11.71 -43.82 19.00
N THR A 459 -11.95 -43.32 17.78
CA THR A 459 -11.51 -41.98 17.33
C THR A 459 -12.28 -40.87 18.05
N LEU A 460 -13.59 -41.03 18.23
CA LEU A 460 -14.44 -40.06 18.94
C LEU A 460 -14.12 -39.96 20.44
N ALA A 461 -13.72 -41.10 21.07
CA ALA A 461 -13.40 -41.20 22.49
C ALA A 461 -11.99 -40.71 22.83
N ASP A 462 -11.03 -40.88 21.92
CA ASP A 462 -9.62 -40.55 22.14
C ASP A 462 -9.23 -39.23 21.42
N LYS A 463 -8.96 -38.21 22.22
CA LYS A 463 -8.53 -36.90 21.71
C LYS A 463 -7.27 -36.99 20.85
N ALA A 464 -6.31 -37.84 21.18
CA ALA A 464 -5.06 -37.93 20.41
C ALA A 464 -5.30 -38.56 19.03
N ARG A 465 -6.14 -39.56 18.93
CA ARG A 465 -6.58 -40.15 17.65
C ARG A 465 -7.36 -39.15 16.81
N PHE A 466 -8.26 -38.41 17.45
CA PHE A 466 -9.05 -37.36 16.79
C PHE A 466 -8.16 -36.25 16.23
N ASP A 467 -7.26 -35.69 17.01
CA ASP A 467 -6.35 -34.64 16.59
C ASP A 467 -5.38 -35.17 15.48
N LYS A 468 -4.94 -36.44 15.56
CA LYS A 468 -4.12 -37.09 14.52
C LYS A 468 -4.86 -37.18 13.18
N LEU A 469 -6.13 -37.56 13.20
CA LEU A 469 -6.98 -37.64 12.00
C LEU A 469 -7.11 -36.24 11.38
N MET A 470 -7.48 -35.24 12.16
CA MET A 470 -7.63 -33.87 11.69
C MET A 470 -6.34 -33.30 11.08
N ILE A 471 -5.17 -33.58 11.69
CA ILE A 471 -3.86 -33.18 11.17
C ILE A 471 -3.54 -33.89 9.85
N ALA A 472 -3.89 -35.19 9.73
CA ALA A 472 -3.70 -35.92 8.49
C ALA A 472 -4.51 -35.32 7.33
N GLU A 473 -5.76 -34.92 7.61
CA GLU A 473 -6.61 -34.22 6.62
C GLU A 473 -6.00 -32.86 6.20
N PHE A 474 -5.46 -32.08 7.13
CA PHE A 474 -4.79 -30.82 6.77
C PHE A 474 -3.58 -31.04 5.86
N ARG A 475 -2.79 -32.09 6.08
CA ARG A 475 -1.64 -32.43 5.23
C ARG A 475 -2.09 -32.86 3.84
N GLU A 476 -3.09 -33.73 3.74
CA GLU A 476 -3.64 -34.20 2.48
C GLU A 476 -4.18 -33.01 1.63
N LEU A 477 -4.96 -32.11 2.25
CA LEU A 477 -5.46 -30.92 1.59
C LEU A 477 -4.35 -29.95 1.19
N ALA A 478 -3.27 -29.87 1.99
CA ALA A 478 -2.12 -29.04 1.67
C ALA A 478 -1.27 -29.62 0.53
N GLU A 479 -1.21 -30.92 0.38
CA GLU A 479 -0.58 -31.60 -0.76
C GLU A 479 -1.43 -31.45 -2.05
N GLU A 480 -2.75 -31.62 -1.95
CA GLU A 480 -3.65 -31.57 -3.10
C GLU A 480 -3.83 -30.15 -3.65
N HIS A 481 -4.00 -29.15 -2.78
CA HIS A 481 -4.36 -27.79 -3.18
C HIS A 481 -3.27 -26.75 -2.95
N GLY A 482 -2.23 -27.08 -2.19
CA GLY A 482 -1.16 -26.13 -1.83
C GLY A 482 -0.15 -25.94 -2.95
N ASP A 483 0.25 -24.72 -3.16
CA ASP A 483 1.32 -24.31 -4.08
C ASP A 483 2.43 -23.56 -3.34
N GLU A 484 3.46 -23.14 -4.08
CA GLU A 484 4.54 -22.33 -3.53
C GLU A 484 4.09 -20.89 -3.28
N ARG A 485 4.79 -20.24 -2.36
CA ARG A 485 4.60 -18.81 -2.07
C ARG A 485 4.89 -17.98 -3.32
N ARG A 486 3.98 -17.06 -3.64
CA ARG A 486 4.12 -16.12 -4.76
C ARG A 486 4.77 -14.80 -4.32
N THR A 487 4.39 -14.28 -3.15
CA THR A 487 4.92 -13.01 -2.62
C THR A 487 6.26 -13.22 -1.96
N ARG A 488 7.30 -12.54 -2.40
CA ARG A 488 8.62 -12.54 -1.78
C ARG A 488 8.65 -11.59 -0.58
N ILE A 489 9.35 -11.98 0.48
CA ILE A 489 9.56 -11.14 1.68
C ILE A 489 10.96 -10.56 1.61
N VAL A 490 11.07 -9.23 1.72
CA VAL A 490 12.33 -8.49 1.60
C VAL A 490 12.48 -7.58 2.81
N ASP A 491 13.31 -8.00 3.78
CA ASP A 491 13.50 -7.25 5.04
C ASP A 491 14.30 -5.95 4.87
N ASP A 492 15.28 -5.92 3.95
CA ASP A 492 16.20 -4.79 3.74
C ASP A 492 15.93 -4.07 2.41
N ALA A 493 14.67 -3.78 2.11
CA ALA A 493 14.32 -3.04 0.91
C ALA A 493 14.81 -1.59 0.98
N ALA A 494 15.54 -1.14 -0.05
CA ALA A 494 15.96 0.25 -0.16
C ALA A 494 14.75 1.20 -0.09
N PRO A 495 14.83 2.33 0.64
CA PRO A 495 13.73 3.27 0.74
C PRO A 495 13.36 3.85 -0.63
N ALA A 496 12.07 3.97 -0.90
CA ALA A 496 11.59 4.68 -2.08
C ALA A 496 11.91 6.17 -1.95
N ALA A 497 12.59 6.74 -2.94
CA ALA A 497 13.01 8.13 -2.93
C ALA A 497 12.65 8.80 -4.26
N ALA A 498 11.76 9.79 -4.19
CA ALA A 498 11.46 10.59 -5.37
C ALA A 498 12.66 11.43 -5.80
N TYR A 499 12.91 11.51 -7.10
CA TYR A 499 13.91 12.47 -7.63
C TYR A 499 13.56 13.89 -7.21
N GLN A 500 14.57 14.62 -6.81
CA GLN A 500 14.44 16.06 -6.71
C GLN A 500 14.65 16.68 -8.09
N GLU A 501 14.09 17.86 -8.32
CA GLU A 501 14.19 18.54 -9.61
C GLU A 501 15.66 18.80 -10.03
N GLU A 502 16.53 18.86 -9.03
CA GLU A 502 17.99 19.00 -9.16
C GLU A 502 18.67 17.75 -9.74
N ASP A 503 18.15 16.55 -9.45
CA ASP A 503 18.72 15.27 -9.91
C ASP A 503 18.43 15.01 -11.39
N VAL A 504 17.38 15.63 -11.90
CA VAL A 504 16.83 15.37 -13.25
C VAL A 504 17.36 16.39 -14.27
N THR A 505 17.80 17.58 -13.80
CA THR A 505 18.30 18.65 -14.67
C THR A 505 19.78 18.43 -15.01
N PRO A 506 20.21 18.44 -16.29
CA PRO A 506 21.61 18.32 -16.64
C PRO A 506 22.46 19.40 -15.94
N ALA A 507 23.58 19.02 -15.35
CA ALA A 507 24.49 19.94 -14.66
C ALA A 507 25.35 20.75 -15.64
N GLU A 508 24.74 21.68 -16.41
CA GLU A 508 25.46 22.56 -17.32
C GLU A 508 25.96 23.81 -16.57
N PRO A 509 27.18 24.32 -16.85
CA PRO A 509 27.64 25.58 -16.27
C PRO A 509 26.78 26.75 -16.72
N LEU A 510 26.34 27.56 -15.75
CA LEU A 510 25.54 28.77 -15.94
C LEU A 510 26.15 29.97 -15.19
N THR A 511 25.99 31.17 -15.72
CA THR A 511 26.21 32.43 -15.03
C THR A 511 24.87 33.14 -14.88
N VAL A 512 24.43 33.33 -13.65
CA VAL A 512 23.24 34.08 -13.28
C VAL A 512 23.63 35.57 -13.11
N VAL A 513 22.87 36.45 -13.74
CA VAL A 513 23.11 37.90 -13.75
C VAL A 513 21.88 38.57 -13.15
N LEU A 514 22.13 39.41 -12.13
CA LEU A 514 21.15 40.23 -11.45
C LEU A 514 21.43 41.71 -11.72
N SER A 515 20.42 42.44 -12.19
CA SER A 515 20.51 43.89 -12.40
C SER A 515 20.09 44.67 -11.13
N ARG A 516 20.43 45.97 -11.07
CA ARG A 516 20.05 46.87 -9.96
C ARG A 516 18.52 47.02 -9.80
N HIS A 517 17.79 47.00 -10.91
CA HIS A 517 16.32 47.05 -10.87
C HIS A 517 15.67 45.69 -10.64
N GLY A 518 16.47 44.63 -10.34
CA GLY A 518 15.97 43.33 -9.96
C GLY A 518 15.53 42.42 -11.14
N PHE A 519 16.09 42.65 -12.32
CA PHE A 519 15.92 41.73 -13.45
C PHE A 519 16.99 40.63 -13.36
N ALA A 520 16.49 39.36 -13.38
CA ALA A 520 17.38 38.19 -13.33
C ALA A 520 17.33 37.42 -14.65
N ARG A 521 18.47 36.89 -15.08
CA ARG A 521 18.66 36.05 -16.27
C ARG A 521 19.84 35.13 -16.12
N ALA A 522 19.96 34.09 -16.94
CA ALA A 522 21.06 33.14 -16.91
C ALA A 522 21.68 32.93 -18.29
N GLY A 523 22.99 32.97 -18.38
CA GLY A 523 23.77 32.69 -19.57
C GLY A 523 24.51 31.37 -19.48
N LYS A 524 24.73 30.68 -20.61
CA LYS A 524 25.50 29.45 -20.66
C LYS A 524 26.98 29.71 -20.46
N GLY A 525 27.64 28.87 -19.67
CA GLY A 525 29.09 28.93 -19.39
C GLY A 525 29.44 29.85 -18.23
N HIS A 526 30.68 29.76 -17.75
CA HIS A 526 31.25 30.59 -16.71
C HIS A 526 32.16 31.73 -17.27
N GLU A 527 32.35 31.75 -18.59
CA GLU A 527 33.17 32.77 -19.28
C GLU A 527 32.34 33.97 -19.75
N LEU A 528 31.08 34.06 -19.34
CA LEU A 528 30.19 35.15 -19.73
C LEU A 528 30.66 36.46 -19.11
N ASP A 529 30.97 37.45 -19.94
CA ASP A 529 31.22 38.82 -19.48
C ASP A 529 29.88 39.50 -19.13
N SER A 530 29.50 39.41 -17.85
CA SER A 530 28.27 39.99 -17.32
C SER A 530 28.16 41.47 -17.46
N ALA A 531 29.29 42.19 -17.47
CA ALA A 531 29.35 43.65 -17.60
C ALA A 531 29.14 44.13 -19.04
N ALA A 532 29.46 43.29 -20.03
CA ALA A 532 29.29 43.63 -21.44
C ALA A 532 27.82 43.35 -21.94
N LEU A 533 26.95 42.80 -21.10
CA LEU A 533 25.58 42.54 -21.47
C LEU A 533 24.75 43.82 -21.56
N SER A 534 23.79 43.86 -22.47
CA SER A 534 22.83 44.99 -22.57
C SER A 534 21.80 44.94 -21.45
N PHE A 535 21.58 46.05 -20.78
CA PHE A 535 20.55 46.24 -19.75
C PHE A 535 19.46 47.19 -20.28
N ARG A 536 18.36 47.29 -19.57
CA ARG A 536 17.31 48.27 -19.85
C ARG A 536 17.83 49.69 -19.67
N PRO A 537 17.27 50.74 -20.33
CA PRO A 537 17.65 52.08 -20.09
C PRO A 537 17.57 52.49 -18.60
N GLY A 538 18.71 52.95 -18.05
CA GLY A 538 18.79 53.32 -16.64
C GLY A 538 19.06 52.19 -15.66
N ASP A 539 19.21 50.92 -16.15
CA ASP A 539 19.57 49.77 -15.34
C ASP A 539 21.00 49.34 -15.61
N GLU A 540 21.66 48.71 -14.64
CA GLU A 540 23.02 48.24 -14.75
C GLU A 540 23.22 46.92 -13.96
N LEU A 541 24.37 46.28 -14.14
CA LEU A 541 24.74 45.10 -13.41
C LEU A 541 24.81 45.39 -11.90
N LEU A 542 24.13 44.61 -11.08
CA LEU A 542 24.33 44.60 -9.64
C LEU A 542 25.39 43.56 -9.23
N CYS A 543 25.21 42.31 -9.63
CA CYS A 543 26.16 41.22 -9.38
C CYS A 543 25.84 40.03 -10.29
N ASP A 544 26.77 39.10 -10.37
CA ASP A 544 26.62 37.82 -11.04
C ASP A 544 27.05 36.64 -10.15
N LEU A 545 26.60 35.44 -10.55
CA LEU A 545 26.90 34.20 -9.83
C LEU A 545 27.19 33.08 -10.83
N GLN A 546 28.33 32.46 -10.73
CA GLN A 546 28.65 31.23 -11.47
C GLN A 546 28.07 30.02 -10.69
N CYS A 547 27.23 29.21 -11.37
CA CYS A 547 26.58 28.05 -10.82
C CYS A 547 26.35 26.97 -11.89
N LYS A 548 25.68 25.89 -11.55
CA LYS A 548 25.20 24.88 -12.51
C LYS A 548 23.70 24.99 -12.69
N SER A 549 23.20 24.56 -13.84
CA SER A 549 21.77 24.62 -14.19
C SER A 549 20.86 23.89 -13.20
N ASN A 550 21.35 22.81 -12.58
CA ASN A 550 20.63 22.03 -11.58
C ASN A 550 20.73 22.56 -10.15
N GLN A 551 21.38 23.71 -9.93
CA GLN A 551 21.52 24.31 -8.61
C GLN A 551 20.42 25.33 -8.32
N GLN A 552 20.17 25.56 -7.03
CA GLN A 552 19.29 26.62 -6.56
C GLN A 552 20.05 27.93 -6.44
N VAL A 553 19.40 29.02 -6.82
CA VAL A 553 19.93 30.39 -6.71
C VAL A 553 19.11 31.17 -5.70
N VAL A 554 19.78 31.86 -4.81
CA VAL A 554 19.20 32.62 -3.69
C VAL A 554 19.41 34.11 -3.91
N PHE A 555 18.34 34.88 -3.90
CA PHE A 555 18.35 36.33 -4.02
C PHE A 555 18.12 36.95 -2.65
N LEU A 556 18.99 37.90 -2.27
CA LEU A 556 18.91 38.66 -1.02
C LEU A 556 18.23 40.00 -1.30
N SER A 557 17.21 40.35 -0.54
CA SER A 557 16.54 41.65 -0.62
C SER A 557 17.11 42.70 0.34
N SER A 558 16.75 43.96 0.14
CA SER A 558 17.11 45.07 1.03
C SER A 558 16.55 44.93 2.45
N GLU A 559 15.50 44.19 2.63
CA GLU A 559 14.89 43.87 3.94
C GLU A 559 15.53 42.66 4.65
N GLY A 560 16.62 42.10 4.09
CA GLY A 560 17.31 40.95 4.65
C GLY A 560 16.57 39.62 4.49
N ARG A 561 15.60 39.53 3.54
CA ARG A 561 14.90 38.30 3.20
C ARG A 561 15.62 37.58 2.06
N VAL A 562 15.49 36.29 2.03
CA VAL A 562 16.03 35.45 0.94
C VAL A 562 14.90 34.76 0.17
N TYR A 563 15.07 34.67 -1.13
CA TYR A 563 14.14 34.09 -2.10
C TYR A 563 14.92 33.12 -2.98
N THR A 564 14.32 31.97 -3.32
CA THR A 564 15.04 30.90 -4.02
C THR A 564 14.33 30.52 -5.31
N LEU A 565 15.12 30.35 -6.40
CA LEU A 565 14.67 29.79 -7.68
C LEU A 565 15.69 28.78 -8.20
N PRO A 566 15.25 27.74 -8.95
CA PRO A 566 16.17 26.90 -9.71
C PRO A 566 16.89 27.73 -10.80
N ALA A 567 18.20 27.54 -10.95
CA ALA A 567 18.99 28.32 -11.93
C ALA A 567 18.48 28.16 -13.37
N HIS A 568 18.07 26.95 -13.75
CA HIS A 568 17.53 26.66 -15.09
C HIS A 568 16.21 27.32 -15.41
N SER A 569 15.47 27.78 -14.39
CA SER A 569 14.17 28.45 -14.56
C SER A 569 14.28 29.91 -14.97
N LEU A 570 15.49 30.48 -14.92
CA LEU A 570 15.75 31.88 -15.29
C LEU A 570 15.78 32.03 -16.83
N PRO A 571 15.28 33.14 -17.38
CA PRO A 571 15.32 33.41 -18.82
C PRO A 571 16.76 33.56 -19.34
N SER A 572 16.95 33.31 -20.62
CA SER A 572 18.26 33.38 -21.27
C SER A 572 18.87 34.80 -21.19
N ALA A 573 20.18 34.89 -20.97
CA ALA A 573 20.94 36.15 -20.96
C ALA A 573 20.91 36.91 -22.30
N ARG A 574 20.36 36.32 -23.37
CA ARG A 574 20.09 37.03 -24.64
C ARG A 574 18.92 38.03 -24.54
N THR A 575 18.10 37.93 -23.51
CA THR A 575 17.02 38.87 -23.19
C THR A 575 17.46 39.84 -22.09
N HIS A 576 16.67 40.85 -21.78
CA HIS A 576 16.91 41.73 -20.62
C HIS A 576 16.59 41.09 -19.27
N GLY A 577 16.17 39.82 -19.25
CA GLY A 577 15.76 39.13 -18.04
C GLY A 577 14.29 39.39 -17.66
N GLU A 578 13.86 38.77 -16.57
CA GLU A 578 12.54 38.99 -15.98
C GLU A 578 12.67 39.66 -14.59
N PRO A 579 11.73 40.50 -14.18
CA PRO A 579 11.75 41.08 -12.85
C PRO A 579 11.44 40.01 -11.81
N LEU A 580 12.24 39.92 -10.76
CA LEU A 580 12.05 38.95 -9.67
C LEU A 580 10.71 39.17 -8.91
N SER A 581 10.17 40.38 -8.94
CA SER A 581 8.83 40.71 -8.40
C SER A 581 7.69 39.97 -9.12
N SER A 582 7.92 39.45 -10.34
CA SER A 582 6.92 38.60 -11.02
C SER A 582 6.89 37.16 -10.47
N ARG A 583 7.97 36.74 -9.85
CA ARG A 583 8.13 35.38 -9.27
C ARG A 583 7.85 35.32 -7.78
N PHE A 584 8.08 36.44 -7.06
CA PHE A 584 7.99 36.51 -5.61
C PHE A 584 7.02 37.60 -5.14
N ASN A 585 6.46 37.40 -3.97
CA ASN A 585 5.64 38.40 -3.28
C ASN A 585 6.56 39.32 -2.49
N VAL A 586 7.06 40.37 -3.13
CA VAL A 586 7.97 41.37 -2.59
C VAL A 586 7.18 42.57 -2.09
N ALA A 587 7.61 43.20 -0.99
CA ALA A 587 6.94 44.38 -0.51
C ALA A 587 7.21 45.59 -1.44
N ASP A 588 6.30 46.56 -1.47
CA ASP A 588 6.48 47.77 -2.28
C ASP A 588 7.73 48.54 -1.83
N GLY A 589 8.60 48.86 -2.80
CA GLY A 589 9.87 49.55 -2.53
C GLY A 589 11.03 48.67 -2.10
N GLU A 590 10.84 47.38 -1.90
CA GLU A 590 11.90 46.42 -1.60
C GLU A 590 12.84 46.26 -2.80
N ARG A 591 14.16 46.39 -2.56
CA ARG A 591 15.21 46.28 -3.58
C ARG A 591 16.02 45.02 -3.39
N TRP A 592 16.83 44.67 -4.38
CA TRP A 592 17.70 43.50 -4.33
C TRP A 592 19.11 43.90 -3.94
N SER A 593 19.74 43.13 -3.06
CA SER A 593 21.07 43.39 -2.51
C SER A 593 22.14 42.39 -2.95
N GLY A 594 21.73 41.28 -3.64
CA GLY A 594 22.69 40.34 -4.18
C GLY A 594 22.14 38.97 -4.49
N VAL A 595 23.01 38.12 -5.02
CA VAL A 595 22.73 36.74 -5.38
C VAL A 595 23.73 35.79 -4.74
N MET A 596 23.29 34.63 -4.28
CA MET A 596 24.07 33.55 -3.68
C MET A 596 23.67 32.21 -4.29
N GLY A 597 24.55 31.22 -4.20
CA GLY A 597 24.25 29.87 -4.73
C GLY A 597 25.49 28.98 -4.65
N GLY A 598 25.49 27.92 -5.47
CA GLY A 598 26.55 26.92 -5.47
C GLY A 598 26.14 25.59 -4.83
N ASP A 599 27.13 24.76 -4.52
CA ASP A 599 26.87 23.47 -3.87
C ASP A 599 26.29 23.67 -2.45
N PRO A 600 25.57 22.72 -1.89
CA PRO A 600 24.92 22.86 -0.58
C PRO A 600 25.87 23.26 0.55
N GLY A 601 27.14 22.86 0.47
CA GLY A 601 28.21 23.21 1.45
C GLY A 601 28.90 24.54 1.19
N SER A 602 28.64 25.24 0.10
CA SER A 602 29.25 26.54 -0.20
C SER A 602 28.89 27.57 0.87
N ARG A 603 29.88 28.36 1.30
CA ARG A 603 29.75 29.33 2.42
C ARG A 603 29.70 30.75 1.88
N TRP A 604 28.89 31.59 2.50
CA TRP A 604 28.69 32.99 2.15
C TRP A 604 28.81 33.89 3.35
N LEU A 605 29.63 34.92 3.24
CA LEU A 605 29.68 36.05 4.19
C LEU A 605 28.51 36.98 3.87
N VAL A 606 27.65 37.20 4.86
CA VAL A 606 26.52 38.13 4.77
C VAL A 606 26.63 39.16 5.89
N CYS A 607 26.51 40.43 5.56
CA CYS A 607 26.64 41.50 6.53
C CYS A 607 25.79 42.74 6.17
N GLY A 608 25.52 43.55 7.18
CA GLY A 608 24.79 44.82 7.02
C GLY A 608 25.65 46.04 7.23
N THR A 609 25.21 47.19 6.73
CA THR A 609 25.93 48.48 6.80
C THR A 609 26.21 48.97 8.23
N ARG A 610 25.55 48.45 9.25
CA ARG A 610 25.84 48.69 10.68
C ARG A 610 26.97 47.78 11.23
N GLY A 611 27.69 47.07 10.35
CA GLY A 611 28.88 46.30 10.66
C GLY A 611 28.67 44.98 11.38
N HIS A 612 27.46 44.41 11.35
CA HIS A 612 27.17 43.07 11.84
C HIS A 612 27.09 42.08 10.66
N GLY A 613 27.55 40.84 10.89
CA GLY A 613 27.49 39.80 9.86
C GLY A 613 27.81 38.42 10.43
N PHE A 614 27.64 37.41 9.58
CA PHE A 614 27.92 36.00 9.88
C PHE A 614 28.21 35.25 8.59
N VAL A 615 28.64 34.00 8.71
CA VAL A 615 28.79 33.06 7.59
C VAL A 615 27.56 32.13 7.56
N ALA A 616 27.03 31.90 6.37
CA ALA A 616 25.95 30.94 6.16
C ALA A 616 26.30 29.93 5.07
N THR A 617 25.87 28.68 5.21
CA THR A 617 25.95 27.65 4.15
C THR A 617 24.77 27.75 3.19
N THR A 618 24.99 27.47 1.91
CA THR A 618 23.97 27.54 0.85
C THR A 618 22.74 26.72 1.20
N ALA A 619 22.89 25.52 1.75
CA ALA A 619 21.80 24.67 2.18
C ALA A 619 20.82 25.32 3.19
N LYS A 620 21.33 26.21 4.05
CA LYS A 620 20.55 26.94 5.07
C LYS A 620 19.81 28.15 4.51
N LEU A 621 20.13 28.58 3.29
CA LEU A 621 19.55 29.77 2.64
C LEU A 621 18.23 29.48 1.93
N PHE A 622 17.98 28.26 1.54
CA PHE A 622 16.82 27.90 0.69
C PHE A 622 15.49 28.23 1.33
N SER A 623 14.59 28.80 0.53
CA SER A 623 13.21 29.12 0.87
C SER A 623 12.25 28.61 -0.19
N ARG A 624 11.22 27.84 0.22
CA ARG A 624 10.15 27.39 -0.64
C ARG A 624 8.98 28.40 -0.74
N SER A 625 9.02 29.45 0.09
CA SER A 625 7.95 30.44 0.15
C SER A 625 8.15 31.55 -0.88
N ARG A 626 7.11 31.90 -1.64
CA ARG A 626 7.11 33.07 -2.52
C ARG A 626 7.22 34.40 -1.76
N ALA A 627 6.86 34.43 -0.47
CA ALA A 627 7.03 35.59 0.40
C ALA A 627 8.45 35.69 0.99
N GLY A 628 9.38 34.81 0.58
CA GLY A 628 10.74 34.73 1.08
C GLY A 628 10.83 34.28 2.54
N LYS A 629 12.07 34.12 3.00
CA LYS A 629 12.42 33.74 4.38
C LYS A 629 13.21 34.86 5.02
N ALA A 630 12.86 35.29 6.25
CA ALA A 630 13.68 36.19 7.05
C ALA A 630 15.02 35.53 7.32
N PHE A 631 16.11 36.22 6.96
CA PHE A 631 17.45 35.65 7.00
C PHE A 631 18.45 36.56 7.72
N LEU A 632 18.66 37.78 7.24
CA LEU A 632 19.53 38.78 7.86
C LEU A 632 18.71 39.79 8.68
N ASN A 633 18.79 39.71 10.00
CA ASN A 633 18.10 40.66 10.89
C ASN A 633 18.87 42.00 10.91
N LEU A 634 18.36 42.96 10.18
CA LEU A 634 18.96 44.27 10.07
C LEU A 634 18.63 45.16 11.29
N ALA A 635 19.55 46.00 11.67
CA ALA A 635 19.29 47.07 12.63
C ALA A 635 18.52 48.19 11.91
N GLU A 636 17.92 49.10 12.67
CA GLU A 636 17.29 50.31 12.16
C GLU A 636 18.31 51.09 11.30
N ASP A 637 17.91 51.59 10.14
CA ASP A 637 18.74 52.21 9.12
C ASP A 637 19.93 51.37 8.58
N SER A 638 19.85 50.07 8.61
CA SER A 638 20.86 49.15 8.04
C SER A 638 20.36 48.54 6.74
N GLU A 639 21.22 48.47 5.74
CA GLU A 639 21.00 47.75 4.50
C GLU A 639 21.96 46.55 4.38
N PRO A 640 21.60 45.46 3.70
CA PRO A 640 22.56 44.39 3.42
C PRO A 640 23.64 44.88 2.46
N LEU A 641 24.87 44.47 2.65
CA LEU A 641 25.93 44.56 1.66
C LEU A 641 25.85 43.37 0.69
N LEU A 642 26.53 43.47 -0.46
CA LEU A 642 26.67 42.37 -1.41
C LEU A 642 27.24 41.14 -0.67
N PRO A 643 26.58 39.97 -0.79
CA PRO A 643 27.11 38.75 -0.22
C PRO A 643 28.42 38.35 -0.89
N VAL A 644 29.32 37.75 -0.14
CA VAL A 644 30.64 37.36 -0.65
C VAL A 644 30.87 35.88 -0.40
N SER A 645 31.23 35.12 -1.45
CA SER A 645 31.61 33.73 -1.34
C SER A 645 32.85 33.54 -0.49
N VAL A 646 32.79 32.61 0.48
CA VAL A 646 33.92 32.26 1.37
C VAL A 646 34.70 31.12 0.72
N LEU A 647 36.03 31.27 0.67
CA LEU A 647 36.93 30.27 0.08
C LEU A 647 37.06 29.03 0.97
N ASP A 648 37.33 27.89 0.36
CA ASP A 648 37.59 26.61 1.07
C ASP A 648 38.99 26.55 1.75
N SER A 649 39.91 27.45 1.38
CA SER A 649 41.24 27.59 1.99
C SER A 649 41.21 28.56 3.17
N PRO A 650 42.24 28.57 4.03
CA PRO A 650 42.37 29.58 5.04
C PRO A 650 42.24 30.98 4.44
N CYS A 651 41.27 31.75 4.88
CA CYS A 651 41.01 33.10 4.34
C CYS A 651 40.67 34.09 5.44
N ARG A 652 40.73 35.37 5.07
CA ARG A 652 40.49 36.51 5.96
C ARG A 652 39.33 37.32 5.45
N VAL A 653 38.56 37.84 6.36
CA VAL A 653 37.56 38.87 6.10
C VAL A 653 38.20 40.23 6.08
N ALA A 654 38.04 40.97 5.02
CA ALA A 654 38.41 42.37 4.92
C ALA A 654 37.17 43.25 4.97
N VAL A 655 37.10 44.18 5.91
CA VAL A 655 35.97 45.09 6.08
C VAL A 655 36.51 46.54 6.12
N VAL A 656 35.80 47.47 5.48
CA VAL A 656 36.18 48.88 5.44
C VAL A 656 34.98 49.77 5.80
N SER A 657 35.21 50.74 6.69
CA SER A 657 34.20 51.74 6.99
C SER A 657 34.17 52.86 5.96
N GLY A 658 33.06 53.60 5.89
CA GLY A 658 32.93 54.79 5.02
C GLY A 658 33.97 55.90 5.28
N ASP A 659 34.54 55.94 6.50
CA ASP A 659 35.63 56.85 6.89
C ASP A 659 37.04 56.30 6.55
N GLY A 660 37.09 55.19 5.77
CA GLY A 660 38.32 54.59 5.30
C GLY A 660 39.14 53.85 6.33
N ARG A 661 38.51 53.21 7.31
CA ARG A 661 39.16 52.30 8.25
C ARG A 661 39.04 50.87 7.75
N LEU A 662 40.19 50.26 7.49
CA LEU A 662 40.28 48.88 7.02
C LEU A 662 40.70 47.96 8.18
N LEU A 663 40.03 46.82 8.29
CA LEU A 663 40.34 45.76 9.24
C LEU A 663 40.31 44.40 8.52
N LEU A 664 41.35 43.58 8.80
CA LEU A 664 41.42 42.19 8.37
C LEU A 664 41.43 41.26 9.59
N PHE A 665 40.65 40.19 9.57
CA PHE A 665 40.60 39.16 10.62
C PHE A 665 40.28 37.78 10.02
N GLY A 666 40.46 36.70 10.80
CA GLY A 666 40.18 35.34 10.34
C GLY A 666 38.70 35.09 10.13
N VAL A 667 38.32 34.35 9.10
CA VAL A 667 36.92 33.96 8.85
C VAL A 667 36.40 33.07 9.96
N ASP A 668 37.26 32.31 10.62
CA ASP A 668 36.99 31.46 11.78
C ASP A 668 36.53 32.22 13.04
N GLU A 669 36.77 33.55 13.10
CA GLU A 669 36.19 34.40 14.14
C GLU A 669 34.68 34.67 13.96
N LEU A 670 34.08 34.24 12.85
CA LEU A 670 32.65 34.43 12.56
C LEU A 670 31.85 33.19 12.88
N PRO A 671 30.67 33.34 13.49
CA PRO A 671 29.79 32.24 13.69
C PRO A 671 29.16 31.79 12.34
N GLU A 672 28.96 30.50 12.19
CA GLU A 672 28.14 29.95 11.12
C GLU A 672 26.69 29.88 11.59
N SER A 673 25.77 30.60 10.92
CA SER A 673 24.36 30.71 11.31
C SER A 673 23.43 30.47 10.15
N ALA A 674 22.21 29.98 10.46
CA ALA A 674 21.15 29.81 9.50
C ALA A 674 20.34 31.10 9.25
N ALA A 675 20.33 32.00 10.20
CA ALA A 675 19.71 33.33 10.13
C ALA A 675 20.11 34.16 11.39
N GLY A 676 19.96 35.46 11.35
CA GLY A 676 20.15 36.30 12.51
C GLY A 676 20.80 37.65 12.20
N ARG A 677 21.18 38.39 13.23
CA ARG A 677 21.92 39.66 13.10
C ARG A 677 23.40 39.44 12.88
N GLY A 678 23.93 38.31 13.37
CA GLY A 678 25.36 38.05 13.38
C GLY A 678 26.10 38.82 14.47
N VAL A 679 27.45 38.86 14.32
CA VAL A 679 28.38 39.49 15.26
C VAL A 679 28.99 40.79 14.67
N LEU A 680 29.44 41.68 15.51
CA LEU A 680 30.09 42.91 15.05
C LEU A 680 31.40 42.57 14.33
N LEU A 681 31.58 43.03 13.10
CA LEU A 681 32.75 42.79 12.26
C LEU A 681 33.85 43.86 12.50
N ILE A 682 33.46 45.13 12.60
CA ILE A 682 34.35 46.28 12.80
C ILE A 682 33.70 47.28 13.76
N GLY A 683 34.49 47.91 14.63
CA GLY A 683 34.01 48.94 15.53
C GLY A 683 33.75 50.25 14.80
N LEU A 684 32.47 50.63 14.68
CA LEU A 684 31.98 51.85 14.04
C LEU A 684 31.64 52.91 15.12
N LYS A 685 31.87 54.20 14.84
CA LYS A 685 31.36 55.32 15.65
C LYS A 685 29.90 55.62 15.30
N ASN A 686 29.25 56.44 16.14
CA ASN A 686 27.90 56.89 15.85
C ASN A 686 27.82 57.59 14.47
N GLY A 687 26.90 57.12 13.61
CA GLY A 687 26.75 57.65 12.24
C GLY A 687 27.68 57.02 11.19
N GLU A 688 28.74 56.30 11.58
CA GLU A 688 29.64 55.59 10.67
C GLU A 688 28.97 54.30 10.15
N ARG A 689 29.17 54.01 8.87
CA ARG A 689 28.65 52.81 8.23
C ARG A 689 29.78 51.93 7.67
N LEU A 690 29.58 50.64 7.63
CA LEU A 690 30.41 49.71 6.87
C LEU A 690 30.15 49.98 5.37
N ALA A 691 31.21 50.26 4.61
CA ALA A 691 31.11 50.58 3.18
C ALA A 691 31.20 49.31 2.31
N ALA A 692 32.11 48.40 2.65
CA ALA A 692 32.29 47.17 1.91
C ALA A 692 32.91 46.07 2.76
N ALA A 693 32.65 44.81 2.38
CA ALA A 693 33.28 43.62 2.93
C ALA A 693 33.70 42.70 1.79
N THR A 694 34.81 41.97 1.95
CA THR A 694 35.22 40.93 0.99
C THR A 694 36.05 39.84 1.69
N ILE A 695 36.28 38.74 0.99
CA ILE A 695 37.12 37.62 1.45
C ILE A 695 38.45 37.67 0.70
N VAL A 696 39.54 37.48 1.40
CA VAL A 696 40.93 37.56 0.86
C VAL A 696 41.68 36.28 1.26
N GLY A 697 42.20 35.55 0.29
CA GLY A 697 43.05 34.39 0.49
C GLY A 697 44.48 34.78 0.94
N PRO A 698 45.32 33.82 1.35
CA PRO A 698 46.64 34.07 1.94
C PRO A 698 47.63 34.82 1.04
N ARG A 699 47.49 34.66 -0.29
CA ARG A 699 48.38 35.27 -1.30
C ARG A 699 47.69 36.30 -2.20
N ASP A 700 46.37 36.52 -1.97
CA ASP A 700 45.58 37.43 -2.80
C ASP A 700 45.97 38.89 -2.52
N ARG A 701 45.64 39.74 -3.48
CA ARG A 701 45.72 41.19 -3.32
C ARG A 701 44.33 41.74 -3.02
N LEU A 702 44.26 42.80 -2.26
CA LEU A 702 43.03 43.53 -1.98
C LEU A 702 43.02 44.83 -2.77
N ILE A 703 42.02 45.02 -3.62
CA ILE A 703 41.77 46.26 -4.34
C ILE A 703 40.75 47.08 -3.57
N VAL A 704 41.11 48.28 -3.20
CA VAL A 704 40.20 49.26 -2.59
C VAL A 704 39.79 50.28 -3.66
N HIS A 705 38.48 50.37 -3.89
CA HIS A 705 37.89 51.34 -4.81
C HIS A 705 37.44 52.60 -4.05
N CYS A 706 37.84 53.77 -4.53
CA CYS A 706 37.41 55.06 -4.03
C CYS A 706 36.92 55.92 -5.21
N GLY A 707 35.63 55.84 -5.52
CA GLY A 707 35.10 56.37 -6.77
C GLY A 707 35.77 55.66 -7.97
N GLU A 708 36.27 56.37 -8.94
CA GLU A 708 36.94 55.82 -10.12
C GLU A 708 38.38 55.33 -9.84
N ARG A 709 38.97 55.68 -8.71
CA ARG A 709 40.34 55.32 -8.36
C ARG A 709 40.45 53.98 -7.69
N LYS A 710 41.52 53.24 -8.02
CA LYS A 710 41.80 51.90 -7.46
C LYS A 710 43.17 51.88 -6.77
N MET A 711 43.24 51.32 -5.57
CA MET A 711 44.46 51.08 -4.82
C MET A 711 44.60 49.58 -4.54
N THR A 712 45.74 49.01 -4.86
CA THR A 712 46.04 47.61 -4.60
C THR A 712 46.91 47.46 -3.35
N LEU A 713 46.43 46.72 -2.37
CA LEU A 713 47.17 46.35 -1.12
C LEU A 713 47.64 44.88 -1.25
N ARG A 714 48.94 44.65 -0.91
CA ARG A 714 49.54 43.31 -1.01
C ARG A 714 50.62 43.09 0.05
N GLY A 715 50.92 41.83 0.39
CA GLY A 715 51.95 41.40 1.27
C GLY A 715 51.98 42.18 2.62
N LYS A 716 53.15 42.65 3.08
CA LYS A 716 53.29 43.35 4.37
C LYS A 716 52.34 44.55 4.52
N THR A 717 52.03 45.26 3.44
CA THR A 717 51.10 46.39 3.49
C THR A 717 49.72 45.98 3.83
N LEU A 718 49.23 44.84 3.24
CA LEU A 718 47.92 44.28 3.56
C LEU A 718 47.91 43.70 4.99
N GLU A 719 48.98 43.03 5.40
CA GLU A 719 49.13 42.46 6.74
C GLU A 719 49.11 43.49 7.85
N SER A 720 49.51 44.72 7.55
CA SER A 720 49.47 45.83 8.53
C SER A 720 48.05 46.15 9.02
N TYR A 721 47.02 45.74 8.32
CA TYR A 721 45.60 45.91 8.70
C TYR A 721 45.03 44.74 9.48
N LEU A 722 45.85 43.71 9.78
CA LEU A 722 45.41 42.58 10.60
C LEU A 722 45.08 43.03 12.03
N GLY A 723 43.99 42.48 12.55
CA GLY A 723 43.54 42.71 13.91
C GLY A 723 42.47 41.65 14.31
N LYS A 724 42.03 41.75 15.56
CA LYS A 724 40.89 40.93 16.02
C LYS A 724 39.58 41.56 15.55
N ARG A 725 38.58 40.73 15.28
CA ARG A 725 37.20 41.13 14.96
C ARG A 725 36.70 42.19 15.97
N ALA A 726 35.82 43.07 15.52
CA ALA A 726 35.21 44.16 16.29
C ALA A 726 36.17 45.30 16.70
N LEU A 727 37.49 45.25 16.38
CA LEU A 727 38.34 46.38 16.49
C LEU A 727 38.01 47.47 15.45
N ARG A 728 38.47 48.68 15.68
CA ARG A 728 38.16 49.85 14.85
C ARG A 728 38.85 49.84 13.47
N GLY A 729 39.85 48.99 13.28
CA GLY A 729 40.71 48.99 12.09
C GLY A 729 41.67 50.21 11.99
N ARG A 730 42.52 50.15 10.97
CA ARG A 730 43.52 51.22 10.69
C ARG A 730 43.05 52.05 9.51
N MET A 731 43.42 53.34 9.55
CA MET A 731 43.11 54.25 8.45
C MET A 731 43.90 53.90 7.18
N LEU A 732 43.22 53.98 6.06
CA LEU A 732 43.84 53.93 4.75
C LEU A 732 44.77 55.12 4.53
N PRO A 733 45.70 55.05 3.57
CA PRO A 733 46.64 56.20 3.28
C PRO A 733 45.88 57.49 2.96
N ARG A 734 46.50 58.63 3.22
CA ARG A 734 45.92 59.94 2.89
C ARG A 734 45.48 60.00 1.44
N GLY A 735 44.29 60.51 1.18
CA GLY A 735 43.70 60.57 -0.13
C GLY A 735 42.83 59.37 -0.49
N TRP A 736 42.80 58.27 0.34
CA TRP A 736 41.99 57.03 0.16
C TRP A 736 41.06 56.82 1.33
N GLN A 737 40.82 57.82 2.14
CA GLN A 737 40.05 57.71 3.39
C GLN A 737 38.57 58.08 3.22
N LYS A 738 38.15 58.65 2.07
CA LYS A 738 36.78 59.07 1.79
C LYS A 738 36.31 58.44 0.50
N ASN A 739 35.01 58.23 0.40
CA ASN A 739 34.34 57.65 -0.77
C ASN A 739 34.84 56.25 -1.12
N VAL A 740 35.12 55.42 -0.12
CA VAL A 740 35.34 53.98 -0.37
C VAL A 740 34.03 53.35 -0.77
N THR A 741 34.00 52.79 -1.96
CA THR A 741 32.74 52.24 -2.57
C THR A 741 32.73 50.72 -2.62
N MET A 742 33.88 50.06 -2.77
CA MET A 742 33.97 48.63 -2.94
C MET A 742 35.35 48.09 -2.51
N LEU A 743 35.34 46.85 -2.03
CA LEU A 743 36.54 46.02 -1.87
C LEU A 743 36.44 44.87 -2.88
N ALA A 744 37.48 44.68 -3.69
CA ALA A 744 37.57 43.58 -4.61
C ALA A 744 38.78 42.70 -4.32
N ARG A 745 38.64 41.42 -4.48
CA ARG A 745 39.70 40.44 -4.41
C ARG A 745 40.40 40.36 -5.76
N ASP A 746 41.71 40.42 -5.79
CA ASP A 746 42.54 40.08 -6.96
C ASP A 746 43.26 38.77 -6.66
N PRO A 747 42.79 37.63 -7.22
CA PRO A 747 43.38 36.32 -6.92
C PRO A 747 44.83 36.25 -7.39
N PHE A 748 45.69 35.65 -6.58
CA PHE A 748 47.05 35.35 -6.98
C PHE A 748 47.02 34.29 -8.09
N ARG A 749 47.21 34.70 -9.34
CA ARG A 749 47.47 33.79 -10.47
C ARG A 749 48.98 33.47 -10.39
N GLY A 750 49.29 32.27 -9.79
CA GLY A 750 50.69 31.77 -9.83
C GLY A 750 51.17 31.74 -11.28
N GLY A 751 52.26 32.38 -11.56
CA GLY A 751 52.97 32.31 -12.85
C GLY A 751 53.67 30.97 -13.04
#